data_f47ad584911875e7a473ec216926afc7
#
_entry.id   f47ad584911875e7a473ec216926afc7
#
_cell.length_a   1.000
_cell.length_b   1.000
_cell.length_c   1.000
_cell.angle_alpha   90.00
_cell.angle_beta   90.00
_cell.angle_gamma   90.00
#
_symmetry.space_group_name_H-M   'P 1'
#
loop_
_entity.id
_entity.type
_entity.pdbx_description
1 polymer ?
#
loop_
_entity_poly.entity_id
_entity_poly.type
_entity_poly.pdbx_seq_one_letter_code
_entity_poly.pdbx_strand_id
1 'polypeptide(L)'
;MATPRKLTVTDDRLAEALAGRAYLLFDGGMGTLVQAAGLHTIHEVPDLLNLTHPEAIVAIQRQYVEAGADCITTNTFSTNRLKLANAGATVAEVYAAAAANARAAGAPLVAGDIGPTGALLEPLGTLTFDEAFDVFSEQACAAEAAGCDLIVVETMADLLEAKAAVLAAVESTTLPVFATMTFGEDGRTFLGTTPAIAATTLSALGASAVGLNCSLGPTELAPLVGELAPHDRALVMAQPNAGLPRIQDGETVFDVGPNEFAQAMEAILDAGATVIGGCCGTTPDHIAALRALIDARPLPAVASVSVPAHAPVASSVAAVSAGSASSRIAWGEQSEPKGLSVSSVPNLRYCPAFTVTSAQQMVSLPAGEPRIAVIGERINPTGKKKLKAALQAGDVDYLVAEAAAQQRAGADILDVNVGVPGLDEPTLLSQVTRTLQATVPLPLQLDSSDPVAIEVAVRAYAGRPMVNSVNGKADNLAAVLPVVARYGCTVVGLTLDENGIPPTAEERLAIAERIVATAESYGIPREDVAIDCLVMAAATNQDEVREILRAVALVKERLGVRTVLGVSNVSFGLPARPLVNSTFLAAAFGAGLDMPILNPLNARYRDTVATFRILNGQDAGCRAFLEAYANAADPYEAAAGISTAGVVGGPIPVGGDLGRPSAAGANLVREGGASTAPTDGARNNDVAAGVFPVGGDLGRPSVPSGCPIPITETFADAADVVSHLAECVLEGRSAPVAVATERLLETHDGLAVINDVFVPILDVVGQKYDEGTFFLPQLMASAEAVKAGFDLIRDRARAASANATPTEGDAHVPAESDRAIIVATVQGDIHDIGKNIVKMLLENYGFTVIDLGRDVAPEAIVAAARDTGARLIGLSALMTTTVGAMERTIALVHEQLPGVAVMVGGAVITQEFAEQIGADFYAKDAAASTRVASTFFDD
;
A
#
# COMPACT_ATOMS: atom_id res chain seq x y z
N MET A 1 -25.18 -11.81 -16.25
CA MET A 1 -24.64 -10.46 -16.52
C MET A 1 -24.74 -9.70 -15.22
N ALA A 2 -23.62 -9.35 -14.60
CA ALA A 2 -23.66 -8.43 -13.49
C ALA A 2 -24.16 -7.08 -14.01
N THR A 3 -25.27 -6.59 -13.46
CA THR A 3 -25.80 -5.27 -13.81
C THR A 3 -24.81 -4.25 -13.21
N PRO A 4 -24.32 -3.26 -13.95
CA PRO A 4 -23.52 -2.19 -13.37
C PRO A 4 -24.23 -1.62 -12.16
N ARG A 5 -23.49 -1.32 -11.08
CA ARG A 5 -24.05 -0.71 -9.88
C ARG A 5 -24.79 0.57 -10.29
N LYS A 6 -26.05 0.67 -9.89
CA LYS A 6 -26.87 1.83 -10.16
C LYS A 6 -26.81 2.74 -8.93
N LEU A 7 -26.22 3.93 -9.07
CA LEU A 7 -26.19 4.90 -7.99
C LEU A 7 -27.52 5.65 -7.90
N THR A 8 -27.95 5.89 -6.66
CA THR A 8 -29.05 6.82 -6.37
C THR A 8 -28.47 8.22 -6.16
N VAL A 9 -28.72 9.12 -7.08
CA VAL A 9 -28.31 10.53 -7.01
C VAL A 9 -29.55 11.38 -7.18
N THR A 10 -29.90 12.14 -6.15
CA THR A 10 -31.14 12.92 -6.08
C THR A 10 -30.93 14.42 -6.36
N ASP A 11 -29.72 14.91 -6.11
CA ASP A 11 -29.35 16.31 -6.27
C ASP A 11 -28.57 16.55 -7.57
N ASP A 12 -28.91 17.57 -8.33
CA ASP A 12 -28.29 17.91 -9.61
C ASP A 12 -26.82 18.39 -9.42
N ARG A 13 -26.44 19.00 -8.29
CA ARG A 13 -25.06 19.40 -7.99
C ARG A 13 -24.17 18.19 -7.86
N LEU A 14 -24.61 17.19 -7.08
CA LEU A 14 -23.89 15.95 -6.94
C LEU A 14 -23.76 15.22 -8.29
N ALA A 15 -24.83 15.24 -9.11
CA ALA A 15 -24.79 14.66 -10.45
C ALA A 15 -23.78 15.37 -11.38
N GLU A 16 -23.72 16.71 -11.34
CA GLU A 16 -22.76 17.50 -12.12
C GLU A 16 -21.31 17.28 -11.64
N ALA A 17 -21.10 17.22 -10.32
CA ALA A 17 -19.79 16.92 -9.74
C ALA A 17 -19.32 15.51 -10.13
N LEU A 18 -20.17 14.49 -9.96
CA LEU A 18 -19.86 13.11 -10.36
C LEU A 18 -19.59 12.96 -11.85
N ALA A 19 -20.15 13.85 -12.66
CA ALA A 19 -19.87 13.89 -14.10
C ALA A 19 -18.61 14.73 -14.46
N GLY A 20 -17.86 15.23 -13.48
CA GLY A 20 -16.67 16.06 -13.68
C GLY A 20 -16.99 17.46 -14.26
N ARG A 21 -18.21 17.95 -14.10
CA ARG A 21 -18.67 19.25 -14.66
C ARG A 21 -18.83 20.34 -13.62
N ALA A 22 -18.61 20.03 -12.33
CA ALA A 22 -18.62 21.01 -11.24
C ALA A 22 -17.60 20.63 -10.19
N TYR A 23 -17.05 21.63 -9.50
CA TYR A 23 -16.39 21.40 -8.22
C TYR A 23 -17.44 21.04 -7.17
N LEU A 24 -17.03 20.24 -6.18
CA LEU A 24 -17.84 19.93 -5.00
C LEU A 24 -17.06 20.40 -3.76
N LEU A 25 -17.65 21.35 -3.03
CA LEU A 25 -17.04 21.92 -1.82
C LEU A 25 -17.68 21.29 -0.58
N PHE A 26 -16.85 20.55 0.17
CA PHE A 26 -17.18 20.05 1.49
C PHE A 26 -16.99 21.12 2.57
N ASP A 27 -17.47 20.84 3.76
CA ASP A 27 -17.25 21.62 4.97
C ASP A 27 -15.80 21.50 5.48
N GLY A 28 -15.57 21.94 6.72
CA GLY A 28 -14.28 21.93 7.38
C GLY A 28 -14.30 21.20 8.72
N GLY A 29 -13.33 21.47 9.58
CA GLY A 29 -13.08 20.76 10.84
C GLY A 29 -14.20 20.84 11.86
N MET A 30 -15.04 19.80 11.95
CA MET A 30 -16.08 19.67 12.97
C MET A 30 -15.50 19.63 14.38
N GLY A 31 -14.51 18.77 14.62
CA GLY A 31 -13.89 18.58 15.94
C GLY A 31 -13.28 19.87 16.49
N THR A 32 -12.65 20.67 15.66
CA THR A 32 -12.06 21.97 16.03
C THR A 32 -13.12 22.95 16.54
N LEU A 33 -14.29 23.03 15.87
CA LEU A 33 -15.37 23.93 16.31
C LEU A 33 -16.12 23.40 17.52
N VAL A 34 -16.27 22.09 17.68
CA VAL A 34 -16.77 21.43 18.91
C VAL A 34 -15.86 21.76 20.09
N GLN A 35 -14.55 21.74 19.88
CA GLN A 35 -13.57 22.12 20.90
C GLN A 35 -13.68 23.61 21.25
N ALA A 36 -13.70 24.49 20.25
CA ALA A 36 -13.86 25.93 20.46
C ALA A 36 -15.16 26.28 21.19
N ALA A 37 -16.23 25.48 21.03
CA ALA A 37 -17.47 25.62 21.76
C ALA A 37 -17.41 25.05 23.20
N GLY A 38 -16.32 24.43 23.63
CA GLY A 38 -16.14 23.83 24.94
C GLY A 38 -16.92 22.52 25.17
N LEU A 39 -17.35 21.87 24.08
CA LEU A 39 -18.22 20.68 24.13
C LEU A 39 -17.46 19.35 24.06
N HIS A 40 -16.16 19.35 23.77
CA HIS A 40 -15.33 18.16 23.53
C HIS A 40 -15.16 17.26 24.78
N THR A 41 -15.40 17.77 25.97
CA THR A 41 -15.26 17.04 27.24
C THR A 41 -16.57 16.43 27.76
N ILE A 42 -17.69 16.58 27.05
CA ILE A 42 -19.02 16.13 27.51
C ILE A 42 -19.17 14.62 27.39
N HIS A 43 -18.63 14.06 26.31
CA HIS A 43 -18.72 12.64 25.98
C HIS A 43 -17.37 12.08 25.57
N GLU A 44 -17.10 10.83 25.93
CA GLU A 44 -15.95 10.06 25.44
C GLU A 44 -16.00 9.94 23.88
N VAL A 45 -17.20 9.76 23.33
CA VAL A 45 -17.45 9.77 21.89
C VAL A 45 -18.17 11.07 21.52
N PRO A 46 -17.50 12.04 20.87
CA PRO A 46 -18.09 13.36 20.55
C PRO A 46 -19.34 13.28 19.66
N ASP A 47 -19.49 12.20 18.92
CA ASP A 47 -20.63 11.95 18.03
C ASP A 47 -21.96 11.88 18.78
N LEU A 48 -21.94 11.55 20.10
CA LEU A 48 -23.12 11.56 20.96
C LEU A 48 -23.71 12.98 21.17
N LEU A 49 -22.96 14.04 20.84
CA LEU A 49 -23.47 15.41 20.85
C LEU A 49 -24.63 15.58 19.84
N ASN A 50 -24.72 14.74 18.82
CA ASN A 50 -25.89 14.73 17.92
C ASN A 50 -27.20 14.47 18.66
N LEU A 51 -27.16 13.67 19.72
CA LEU A 51 -28.31 13.29 20.54
C LEU A 51 -28.51 14.24 21.73
N THR A 52 -27.43 14.69 22.36
CA THR A 52 -27.47 15.41 23.66
C THR A 52 -27.42 16.93 23.48
N HIS A 53 -26.78 17.44 22.43
CA HIS A 53 -26.61 18.87 22.13
C HIS A 53 -26.85 19.18 20.63
N PRO A 54 -27.97 18.73 20.03
CA PRO A 54 -28.23 18.87 18.61
C PRO A 54 -28.22 20.33 18.15
N GLU A 55 -28.67 21.27 18.97
CA GLU A 55 -28.68 22.70 18.64
C GLU A 55 -27.26 23.26 18.43
N ALA A 56 -26.26 22.76 19.15
CA ALA A 56 -24.87 23.19 19.01
C ALA A 56 -24.29 22.64 17.69
N ILE A 57 -24.53 21.36 17.38
CA ILE A 57 -24.09 20.74 16.12
C ILE A 57 -24.74 21.47 14.92
N VAL A 58 -26.06 21.71 14.99
CA VAL A 58 -26.78 22.48 13.96
C VAL A 58 -26.18 23.88 13.78
N ALA A 59 -25.82 24.56 14.86
CA ALA A 59 -25.24 25.91 14.79
C ALA A 59 -23.85 25.89 14.11
N ILE A 60 -23.02 24.89 14.39
CA ILE A 60 -21.71 24.71 13.75
C ILE A 60 -21.89 24.42 12.25
N GLN A 61 -22.70 23.43 11.91
CA GLN A 61 -22.93 23.05 10.51
C GLN A 61 -23.53 24.17 9.68
N ARG A 62 -24.41 24.97 10.28
CA ARG A 62 -25.01 26.14 9.62
C ARG A 62 -23.96 27.19 9.20
N GLN A 63 -22.93 27.40 10.00
CA GLN A 63 -21.85 28.34 9.64
C GLN A 63 -21.12 27.87 8.37
N TYR A 64 -20.90 26.56 8.19
CA TYR A 64 -20.32 26.03 6.95
C TYR A 64 -21.27 26.14 5.75
N VAL A 65 -22.58 25.95 5.95
CA VAL A 65 -23.59 26.19 4.90
C VAL A 65 -23.59 27.68 4.48
N GLU A 66 -23.55 28.58 5.44
CA GLU A 66 -23.49 30.02 5.19
C GLU A 66 -22.19 30.46 4.51
N ALA A 67 -21.07 29.72 4.78
CA ALA A 67 -19.78 29.89 4.12
C ALA A 67 -19.77 29.36 2.67
N GLY A 68 -20.82 28.67 2.24
CA GLY A 68 -20.97 28.17 0.87
C GLY A 68 -20.55 26.73 0.62
N ALA A 69 -20.46 25.89 1.65
CA ALA A 69 -20.25 24.45 1.48
C ALA A 69 -21.42 23.82 0.70
N ASP A 70 -21.11 22.99 -0.29
CA ASP A 70 -22.11 22.23 -1.06
C ASP A 70 -22.53 20.96 -0.30
N CYS A 71 -21.61 20.38 0.48
CA CYS A 71 -21.81 19.14 1.23
C CYS A 71 -21.41 19.33 2.69
N ILE A 72 -22.25 18.87 3.60
CA ILE A 72 -22.01 18.87 5.05
C ILE A 72 -21.78 17.43 5.49
N THR A 73 -20.67 17.20 6.14
CA THR A 73 -20.30 15.92 6.75
C THR A 73 -21.08 15.73 8.07
N THR A 74 -21.65 14.55 8.28
CA THR A 74 -22.29 14.22 9.55
C THR A 74 -21.24 14.09 10.65
N ASN A 75 -21.62 14.46 11.90
CA ASN A 75 -20.72 14.26 13.05
C ASN A 75 -20.78 12.79 13.52
N THR A 76 -20.24 11.85 12.69
CA THR A 76 -20.33 10.40 12.92
C THR A 76 -19.00 9.66 12.74
N PHE A 77 -17.89 10.37 12.77
CA PHE A 77 -16.53 9.85 12.55
C PHE A 77 -16.18 8.62 13.40
N SER A 78 -16.61 8.64 14.66
CA SER A 78 -16.36 7.55 15.62
C SER A 78 -17.57 6.63 15.82
N THR A 79 -18.65 6.81 15.04
CA THR A 79 -19.93 6.10 15.24
C THR A 79 -19.88 4.68 14.68
N ASN A 80 -19.23 3.76 15.37
CA ASN A 80 -19.29 2.33 15.06
C ASN A 80 -19.58 1.51 16.31
N ARG A 81 -20.07 0.27 16.13
CA ARG A 81 -20.46 -0.59 17.25
C ARG A 81 -19.33 -0.92 18.21
N LEU A 82 -18.06 -0.87 17.78
CA LEU A 82 -16.90 -1.15 18.62
C LEU A 82 -16.65 0.00 19.59
N LYS A 83 -16.71 1.25 19.10
CA LYS A 83 -16.53 2.47 19.92
C LYS A 83 -17.78 2.80 20.75
N LEU A 84 -18.99 2.45 20.27
CA LEU A 84 -20.24 2.70 20.97
C LEU A 84 -20.63 1.60 21.99
N ALA A 85 -19.83 0.55 22.17
CA ALA A 85 -20.18 -0.62 22.98
C ALA A 85 -20.71 -0.30 24.38
N ASN A 86 -20.26 0.79 25.01
CA ASN A 86 -20.66 1.24 26.34
C ASN A 86 -21.34 2.62 26.33
N ALA A 87 -21.62 3.20 25.17
CA ALA A 87 -22.09 4.58 25.04
C ALA A 87 -23.60 4.76 25.23
N GLY A 88 -24.38 3.66 25.32
CA GLY A 88 -25.84 3.70 25.54
C GLY A 88 -26.64 4.18 24.31
N ALA A 89 -26.04 4.26 23.14
CA ALA A 89 -26.67 4.60 21.86
C ALA A 89 -26.29 3.61 20.78
N THR A 90 -27.14 3.42 19.79
CA THR A 90 -26.89 2.57 18.64
C THR A 90 -26.34 3.39 17.46
N VAL A 91 -25.63 2.73 16.54
CA VAL A 91 -25.14 3.33 15.29
C VAL A 91 -26.29 4.01 14.55
N ALA A 92 -27.44 3.33 14.40
CA ALA A 92 -28.58 3.85 13.68
C ALA A 92 -29.18 5.13 14.33
N GLU A 93 -29.25 5.19 15.67
CA GLU A 93 -29.75 6.38 16.38
C GLU A 93 -28.85 7.59 16.17
N VAL A 94 -27.53 7.40 16.23
CA VAL A 94 -26.57 8.50 16.05
C VAL A 94 -26.61 9.02 14.60
N TYR A 95 -26.58 8.12 13.59
CA TYR A 95 -26.68 8.53 12.18
C TYR A 95 -28.01 9.25 11.87
N ALA A 96 -29.11 8.76 12.39
CA ALA A 96 -30.42 9.40 12.19
C ALA A 96 -30.44 10.83 12.77
N ALA A 97 -29.90 11.03 13.99
CA ALA A 97 -29.80 12.34 14.60
C ALA A 97 -28.83 13.26 13.85
N ALA A 98 -27.65 12.75 13.43
CA ALA A 98 -26.63 13.50 12.73
C ALA A 98 -27.10 14.00 11.36
N ALA A 99 -27.75 13.14 10.57
CA ALA A 99 -28.33 13.54 9.29
C ALA A 99 -29.46 14.56 9.47
N ALA A 100 -30.32 14.39 10.51
CA ALA A 100 -31.36 15.35 10.83
C ALA A 100 -30.77 16.72 11.23
N ASN A 101 -29.69 16.74 12.01
CA ASN A 101 -28.98 17.97 12.40
C ASN A 101 -28.39 18.69 11.16
N ALA A 102 -27.74 17.98 10.26
CA ALA A 102 -27.19 18.55 9.03
C ALA A 102 -28.31 19.15 8.14
N ARG A 103 -29.44 18.46 8.00
CA ARG A 103 -30.62 18.99 7.28
C ARG A 103 -31.20 20.21 7.98
N ALA A 104 -31.29 20.23 9.32
CA ALA A 104 -31.75 21.38 10.11
C ALA A 104 -30.79 22.58 9.99
N ALA A 105 -29.52 22.36 9.76
CA ALA A 105 -28.54 23.39 9.45
C ALA A 105 -28.74 24.00 8.05
N GLY A 106 -29.51 23.35 7.18
CA GLY A 106 -29.77 23.78 5.80
C GLY A 106 -28.79 23.18 4.79
N ALA A 107 -28.12 22.07 5.11
CA ALA A 107 -27.17 21.39 4.24
C ALA A 107 -27.80 21.08 2.87
N PRO A 108 -27.16 21.50 1.75
CA PRO A 108 -27.61 21.13 0.42
C PRO A 108 -27.46 19.64 0.17
N LEU A 109 -26.29 19.09 0.50
CA LEU A 109 -25.96 17.67 0.49
C LEU A 109 -25.49 17.25 1.89
N VAL A 110 -25.77 15.99 2.27
CA VAL A 110 -25.33 15.40 3.53
C VAL A 110 -24.50 14.17 3.23
N ALA A 111 -23.23 14.17 3.65
CA ALA A 111 -22.34 13.04 3.60
C ALA A 111 -22.39 12.25 4.91
N GLY A 112 -22.73 10.96 4.84
CA GLY A 112 -22.60 10.05 5.98
C GLY A 112 -21.13 9.72 6.20
N ASP A 113 -20.59 10.19 7.33
CA ASP A 113 -19.17 10.04 7.63
C ASP A 113 -18.86 8.70 8.30
N ILE A 114 -17.82 8.02 7.82
CA ILE A 114 -17.28 6.76 8.30
C ILE A 114 -15.78 6.91 8.53
N GLY A 115 -15.36 7.00 9.78
CA GLY A 115 -13.94 6.97 10.17
C GLY A 115 -13.43 5.55 10.47
N PRO A 116 -12.12 5.40 10.78
CA PRO A 116 -11.50 4.11 11.10
C PRO A 116 -12.12 3.44 12.33
N THR A 117 -12.07 2.11 12.37
CA THR A 117 -12.57 1.31 13.51
C THR A 117 -11.81 1.61 14.80
N GLY A 118 -10.55 1.99 14.71
CA GLY A 118 -9.64 2.14 15.83
C GLY A 118 -8.95 0.84 16.23
N ALA A 119 -9.08 -0.21 15.42
CA ALA A 119 -8.42 -1.50 15.63
C ALA A 119 -7.60 -1.89 14.39
N LEU A 120 -6.47 -2.57 14.59
CA LEU A 120 -5.69 -3.12 13.48
C LEU A 120 -6.32 -4.41 12.98
N LEU A 121 -6.30 -4.58 11.65
CA LEU A 121 -6.74 -5.81 11.01
C LEU A 121 -5.65 -6.89 11.07
N GLU A 122 -6.07 -8.18 10.99
CA GLU A 122 -5.13 -9.30 10.84
C GLU A 122 -4.22 -9.13 9.59
N PRO A 123 -2.94 -9.50 9.67
CA PRO A 123 -2.26 -10.18 10.77
C PRO A 123 -1.67 -9.24 11.84
N LEU A 124 -1.77 -7.93 11.67
CA LEU A 124 -1.15 -6.93 12.57
C LEU A 124 -1.95 -6.72 13.86
N GLY A 125 -3.23 -6.98 13.83
CA GLY A 125 -4.15 -6.90 14.95
C GLY A 125 -5.03 -8.14 15.06
N THR A 126 -6.15 -7.99 15.77
CA THR A 126 -7.09 -9.08 16.04
C THR A 126 -8.41 -8.97 15.27
N LEU A 127 -8.65 -7.84 14.58
CA LEU A 127 -9.88 -7.64 13.82
C LEU A 127 -9.76 -8.34 12.46
N THR A 128 -10.66 -9.25 12.17
CA THR A 128 -10.69 -9.89 10.85
C THR A 128 -11.26 -8.94 9.79
N PHE A 129 -10.93 -9.18 8.52
CA PHE A 129 -11.51 -8.41 7.41
C PHE A 129 -13.05 -8.48 7.40
N ASP A 130 -13.61 -9.64 7.68
CA ASP A 130 -15.07 -9.84 7.66
C ASP A 130 -15.76 -9.11 8.81
N GLU A 131 -15.18 -9.10 10.00
CA GLU A 131 -15.68 -8.30 11.13
C GLU A 131 -15.63 -6.81 10.85
N ALA A 132 -14.53 -6.31 10.26
CA ALA A 132 -14.41 -4.92 9.83
C ALA A 132 -15.47 -4.57 8.75
N PHE A 133 -15.62 -5.43 7.74
CA PHE A 133 -16.65 -5.28 6.71
C PHE A 133 -18.07 -5.19 7.31
N ASP A 134 -18.38 -6.03 8.29
CA ASP A 134 -19.70 -6.01 8.97
C ASP A 134 -19.92 -4.74 9.81
N VAL A 135 -18.86 -4.21 10.44
CA VAL A 135 -18.89 -2.92 11.15
C VAL A 135 -19.21 -1.79 10.20
N PHE A 136 -18.49 -1.72 9.08
CA PHE A 136 -18.68 -0.67 8.07
C PHE A 136 -20.00 -0.81 7.30
N SER A 137 -20.48 -2.03 7.08
CA SER A 137 -21.80 -2.27 6.47
C SER A 137 -22.93 -1.73 7.34
N GLU A 138 -22.84 -1.91 8.68
CA GLU A 138 -23.81 -1.34 9.63
C GLU A 138 -23.84 0.19 9.55
N GLN A 139 -22.67 0.85 9.51
CA GLN A 139 -22.56 2.30 9.37
C GLN A 139 -23.14 2.79 8.03
N ALA A 140 -22.75 2.16 6.93
CA ALA A 140 -23.21 2.52 5.60
C ALA A 140 -24.73 2.38 5.46
N CYS A 141 -25.32 1.27 5.93
CA CYS A 141 -26.76 1.08 5.95
C CYS A 141 -27.48 2.12 6.83
N ALA A 142 -26.88 2.49 7.96
CA ALA A 142 -27.43 3.51 8.85
C ALA A 142 -27.42 4.90 8.19
N ALA A 143 -26.35 5.27 7.48
CA ALA A 143 -26.23 6.50 6.73
C ALA A 143 -27.28 6.59 5.60
N GLU A 144 -27.45 5.53 4.78
CA GLU A 144 -28.49 5.50 3.73
C GLU A 144 -29.89 5.58 4.33
N ALA A 145 -30.17 4.83 5.42
CA ALA A 145 -31.46 4.84 6.10
C ALA A 145 -31.75 6.21 6.75
N ALA A 146 -30.74 6.96 7.18
CA ALA A 146 -30.85 8.31 7.73
C ALA A 146 -31.10 9.37 6.63
N GLY A 147 -31.01 9.00 5.34
CA GLY A 147 -31.25 9.89 4.20
C GLY A 147 -30.06 10.77 3.84
N CYS A 148 -28.84 10.28 4.02
CA CYS A 148 -27.62 10.87 3.46
C CYS A 148 -27.65 10.79 1.92
N ASP A 149 -26.95 11.70 1.25
CA ASP A 149 -26.87 11.76 -0.22
C ASP A 149 -25.68 10.98 -0.76
N LEU A 150 -24.63 10.85 0.04
CA LEU A 150 -23.40 10.10 -0.24
C LEU A 150 -22.76 9.61 1.07
N ILE A 151 -21.79 8.72 0.95
CA ILE A 151 -20.95 8.26 2.05
C ILE A 151 -19.54 8.78 1.84
N VAL A 152 -18.90 9.30 2.89
CA VAL A 152 -17.47 9.57 2.93
C VAL A 152 -16.81 8.61 3.92
N VAL A 153 -15.84 7.84 3.43
CA VAL A 153 -14.92 7.03 4.23
C VAL A 153 -13.64 7.83 4.36
N GLU A 154 -13.33 8.34 5.55
CA GLU A 154 -12.24 9.31 5.67
C GLU A 154 -11.17 8.92 6.70
N THR A 155 -9.99 9.54 6.54
CA THR A 155 -8.85 9.45 7.48
C THR A 155 -8.35 8.03 7.67
N MET A 156 -8.47 7.19 6.65
CA MET A 156 -7.98 5.81 6.69
C MET A 156 -6.45 5.79 6.59
N ALA A 157 -5.80 5.05 7.49
CA ALA A 157 -4.35 4.91 7.52
C ALA A 157 -3.88 3.50 7.13
N ASP A 158 -4.80 2.54 7.05
CA ASP A 158 -4.59 1.15 6.60
C ASP A 158 -5.39 0.90 5.32
N LEU A 159 -4.68 0.45 4.25
CA LEU A 159 -5.31 0.16 2.96
C LEU A 159 -6.29 -1.02 3.04
N LEU A 160 -6.03 -2.02 3.89
CA LEU A 160 -6.92 -3.16 4.05
C LEU A 160 -8.21 -2.76 4.77
N GLU A 161 -8.12 -1.89 5.78
CA GLU A 161 -9.26 -1.30 6.45
C GLU A 161 -10.07 -0.41 5.49
N ALA A 162 -9.40 0.47 4.75
CA ALA A 162 -10.04 1.31 3.72
C ALA A 162 -10.76 0.47 2.66
N LYS A 163 -10.14 -0.65 2.23
CA LYS A 163 -10.76 -1.62 1.31
C LYS A 163 -12.03 -2.23 1.92
N ALA A 164 -12.00 -2.64 3.19
CA ALA A 164 -13.17 -3.20 3.86
C ALA A 164 -14.32 -2.18 3.94
N ALA A 165 -14.00 -0.92 4.30
CA ALA A 165 -14.96 0.17 4.40
C ALA A 165 -15.59 0.54 3.03
N VAL A 166 -14.77 0.68 1.99
CA VAL A 166 -15.26 0.99 0.64
C VAL A 166 -16.12 -0.14 0.10
N LEU A 167 -15.68 -1.40 0.21
CA LEU A 167 -16.47 -2.56 -0.22
C LEU A 167 -17.79 -2.63 0.53
N ALA A 168 -17.77 -2.48 1.87
CA ALA A 168 -18.98 -2.49 2.69
C ALA A 168 -19.97 -1.41 2.24
N ALA A 169 -19.53 -0.19 2.04
CA ALA A 169 -20.39 0.91 1.59
C ALA A 169 -20.91 0.69 0.15
N VAL A 170 -20.05 0.22 -0.76
CA VAL A 170 -20.40 -0.06 -2.16
C VAL A 170 -21.40 -1.20 -2.27
N GLU A 171 -21.29 -2.25 -1.45
CA GLU A 171 -22.16 -3.42 -1.54
C GLU A 171 -23.46 -3.28 -0.76
N SER A 172 -23.45 -2.53 0.35
CA SER A 172 -24.61 -2.42 1.24
C SER A 172 -25.54 -1.26 0.88
N THR A 173 -25.12 -0.31 0.02
CA THR A 173 -25.92 0.88 -0.32
C THR A 173 -25.93 1.18 -1.81
N THR A 174 -26.81 2.10 -2.21
CA THR A 174 -26.86 2.66 -3.56
C THR A 174 -26.25 4.07 -3.65
N LEU A 175 -25.71 4.59 -2.54
CA LEU A 175 -25.14 5.93 -2.46
C LEU A 175 -23.74 6.00 -3.14
N PRO A 176 -23.35 7.15 -3.71
CA PRO A 176 -21.95 7.39 -4.07
C PRO A 176 -21.04 7.26 -2.85
N VAL A 177 -19.88 6.63 -3.01
CA VAL A 177 -18.90 6.43 -1.94
C VAL A 177 -17.63 7.21 -2.28
N PHE A 178 -17.24 8.13 -1.41
CA PHE A 178 -16.00 8.87 -1.47
C PHE A 178 -15.04 8.29 -0.43
N ALA A 179 -13.76 8.19 -0.75
CA ALA A 179 -12.80 7.59 0.16
C ALA A 179 -11.52 8.42 0.22
N THR A 180 -11.06 8.72 1.43
CA THR A 180 -9.79 9.42 1.65
C THR A 180 -8.91 8.66 2.61
N MET A 181 -7.60 8.71 2.36
CA MET A 181 -6.58 8.20 3.25
C MET A 181 -5.70 9.32 3.77
N THR A 182 -5.04 9.08 4.90
CA THR A 182 -4.12 10.03 5.51
C THR A 182 -2.68 9.54 5.37
N PHE A 183 -1.75 10.47 5.09
CA PHE A 183 -0.35 10.18 4.79
C PHE A 183 0.57 11.03 5.67
N GLY A 184 1.75 10.51 6.00
CA GLY A 184 2.80 11.25 6.65
C GLY A 184 3.52 12.23 5.73
N GLU A 185 4.47 12.99 6.27
CA GLU A 185 5.32 13.93 5.51
C GLU A 185 6.17 13.23 4.43
N ASP A 186 6.47 11.96 4.63
CA ASP A 186 7.17 11.11 3.66
C ASP A 186 6.28 10.65 2.48
N GLY A 187 5.01 11.05 2.46
CA GLY A 187 4.02 10.66 1.45
C GLY A 187 3.53 9.23 1.57
N ARG A 188 3.68 8.58 2.73
CA ARG A 188 3.25 7.20 2.97
C ARG A 188 2.37 7.08 4.19
N THR A 189 1.56 6.03 4.23
CA THR A 189 0.93 5.60 5.49
C THR A 189 1.95 4.85 6.34
N PHE A 190 1.66 4.62 7.61
CA PHE A 190 2.55 3.83 8.49
C PHE A 190 2.76 2.37 8.04
N LEU A 191 1.93 1.86 7.14
CA LEU A 191 2.07 0.55 6.49
C LEU A 191 2.82 0.62 5.15
N GLY A 192 3.25 1.81 4.72
CA GLY A 192 4.02 2.02 3.50
C GLY A 192 3.19 2.30 2.24
N THR A 193 1.88 2.45 2.36
CA THR A 193 0.99 2.74 1.22
C THR A 193 1.23 4.16 0.70
N THR A 194 1.38 4.30 -0.63
CA THR A 194 1.50 5.60 -1.30
C THR A 194 0.16 6.08 -1.86
N PRO A 195 0.00 7.38 -2.16
CA PRO A 195 -1.20 7.92 -2.81
C PRO A 195 -1.57 7.18 -4.11
N ALA A 196 -0.61 6.83 -4.94
CA ALA A 196 -0.81 6.08 -6.18
C ALA A 196 -1.39 4.67 -5.94
N ILE A 197 -0.91 3.97 -4.92
CA ILE A 197 -1.43 2.65 -4.51
C ILE A 197 -2.87 2.76 -4.00
N ALA A 198 -3.14 3.76 -3.15
CA ALA A 198 -4.48 4.04 -2.62
C ALA A 198 -5.47 4.32 -3.76
N ALA A 199 -5.13 5.24 -4.68
CA ALA A 199 -5.93 5.58 -5.84
C ALA A 199 -6.26 4.35 -6.70
N THR A 200 -5.23 3.60 -7.09
CA THR A 200 -5.38 2.40 -7.92
C THR A 200 -6.28 1.35 -7.27
N THR A 201 -6.16 1.17 -5.95
CA THR A 201 -6.91 0.15 -5.22
C THR A 201 -8.35 0.58 -4.98
N LEU A 202 -8.57 1.75 -4.38
CA LEU A 202 -9.90 2.18 -3.93
C LEU A 202 -10.82 2.56 -5.08
N SER A 203 -10.30 3.21 -6.15
CA SER A 203 -11.11 3.51 -7.32
C SER A 203 -11.54 2.25 -8.09
N ALA A 204 -10.70 1.20 -8.10
CA ALA A 204 -11.05 -0.07 -8.71
C ALA A 204 -12.15 -0.83 -7.94
N LEU A 205 -12.32 -0.56 -6.64
CA LEU A 205 -13.40 -1.11 -5.81
C LEU A 205 -14.76 -0.41 -6.01
N GLY A 206 -14.80 0.67 -6.80
CA GLY A 206 -16.03 1.39 -7.11
C GLY A 206 -16.26 2.65 -6.27
N ALA A 207 -15.25 3.18 -5.59
CA ALA A 207 -15.30 4.51 -5.02
C ALA A 207 -15.57 5.55 -6.12
N SER A 208 -16.45 6.52 -5.85
CA SER A 208 -16.81 7.59 -6.78
C SER A 208 -15.84 8.78 -6.72
N ALA A 209 -15.15 8.92 -5.59
CA ALA A 209 -14.01 9.82 -5.41
C ALA A 209 -12.96 9.14 -4.53
N VAL A 210 -11.68 9.36 -4.82
CA VAL A 210 -10.57 8.92 -3.96
C VAL A 210 -9.66 10.12 -3.69
N GLY A 211 -9.09 10.17 -2.49
CA GLY A 211 -8.28 11.31 -2.15
C GLY A 211 -7.52 11.21 -0.85
N LEU A 212 -7.17 12.39 -0.36
CA LEU A 212 -6.35 12.58 0.83
C LEU A 212 -7.01 13.58 1.77
N ASN A 213 -6.93 13.30 3.07
CA ASN A 213 -7.39 14.26 4.08
C ASN A 213 -6.51 14.22 5.33
N CYS A 214 -6.59 15.26 6.13
CA CYS A 214 -5.91 15.37 7.43
C CYS A 214 -4.37 15.33 7.34
N SER A 215 -3.70 15.20 8.48
CA SER A 215 -2.24 15.16 8.74
C SER A 215 -1.45 16.36 8.24
N LEU A 216 -1.59 16.76 6.99
CA LEU A 216 -0.76 17.74 6.29
C LEU A 216 -1.54 19.01 5.94
N GLY A 217 -0.83 20.12 5.77
CA GLY A 217 -1.34 21.36 5.20
C GLY A 217 -1.47 21.27 3.67
N PRO A 218 -2.09 22.29 3.02
CA PRO A 218 -2.33 22.26 1.57
C PRO A 218 -1.05 22.27 0.75
N THR A 219 0.03 22.87 1.25
CA THR A 219 1.34 22.94 0.55
C THR A 219 1.98 21.55 0.46
N GLU A 220 1.99 20.81 1.56
CA GLU A 220 2.56 19.47 1.66
C GLU A 220 1.69 18.45 0.97
N LEU A 221 0.36 18.64 0.96
CA LEU A 221 -0.59 17.72 0.34
C LEU A 221 -0.59 17.81 -1.20
N ALA A 222 -0.29 18.98 -1.77
CA ALA A 222 -0.37 19.19 -3.22
C ALA A 222 0.51 18.23 -4.06
N PRO A 223 1.77 17.94 -3.72
CA PRO A 223 2.57 16.93 -4.41
C PRO A 223 1.93 15.53 -4.36
N LEU A 224 1.34 15.15 -3.23
CA LEU A 224 0.71 13.84 -3.03
C LEU A 224 -0.57 13.69 -3.87
N VAL A 225 -1.35 14.77 -4.02
CA VAL A 225 -2.46 14.82 -4.98
C VAL A 225 -1.96 14.65 -6.41
N GLY A 226 -0.81 15.26 -6.74
CA GLY A 226 -0.16 15.08 -8.04
C GLY A 226 0.30 13.66 -8.32
N GLU A 227 0.71 12.90 -7.27
CA GLU A 227 1.02 11.47 -7.37
C GLU A 227 -0.24 10.62 -7.52
N LEU A 228 -1.30 10.93 -6.78
CA LEU A 228 -2.56 10.18 -6.78
C LEU A 228 -3.29 10.27 -8.13
N ALA A 229 -3.46 11.49 -8.65
CA ALA A 229 -4.38 11.79 -9.75
C ALA A 229 -4.14 10.97 -11.04
N PRO A 230 -2.91 10.68 -11.50
CA PRO A 230 -2.69 9.85 -12.70
C PRO A 230 -3.14 8.39 -12.55
N HIS A 231 -3.30 7.91 -11.33
CA HIS A 231 -3.65 6.52 -11.01
C HIS A 231 -5.10 6.34 -10.57
N ASP A 232 -5.84 7.44 -10.41
CA ASP A 232 -7.23 7.43 -9.95
C ASP A 232 -8.21 7.42 -11.13
N ARG A 233 -9.11 6.44 -11.15
CA ARG A 233 -10.23 6.35 -12.10
C ARG A 233 -11.46 7.16 -11.68
N ALA A 234 -11.52 7.53 -10.39
CA ALA A 234 -12.59 8.28 -9.76
C ALA A 234 -12.28 9.79 -9.74
N LEU A 235 -13.13 10.59 -9.11
CA LEU A 235 -12.85 12.00 -8.85
C LEU A 235 -11.74 12.12 -7.80
N VAL A 236 -10.90 13.14 -7.92
CA VAL A 236 -9.84 13.41 -6.95
C VAL A 236 -10.35 14.32 -5.85
N MET A 237 -10.23 13.85 -4.58
CA MET A 237 -10.65 14.57 -3.39
C MET A 237 -9.45 15.03 -2.54
N ALA A 238 -9.54 16.25 -1.98
CA ALA A 238 -8.51 16.75 -1.07
C ALA A 238 -9.10 17.64 0.04
N GLN A 239 -8.80 17.29 1.30
CA GLN A 239 -9.24 18.02 2.49
C GLN A 239 -8.06 18.17 3.47
N PRO A 240 -7.14 19.14 3.22
CA PRO A 240 -5.99 19.38 4.09
C PRO A 240 -6.38 20.03 5.41
N ASN A 241 -5.46 19.97 6.39
CA ASN A 241 -5.54 20.77 7.60
C ASN A 241 -5.20 22.24 7.31
N ALA A 242 -5.57 23.14 8.21
CA ALA A 242 -5.16 24.55 8.14
C ALA A 242 -3.68 24.75 8.58
N GLY A 243 -2.77 23.96 8.01
CA GLY A 243 -1.38 23.86 8.40
C GLY A 243 -1.13 22.73 9.42
N LEU A 244 0.06 22.69 9.99
CA LEU A 244 0.41 21.72 11.03
C LEU A 244 -0.08 22.22 12.41
N PRO A 245 -0.57 21.30 13.28
CA PRO A 245 -1.02 21.68 14.61
C PRO A 245 0.17 22.21 15.45
N ARG A 246 -0.06 23.31 16.16
CA ARG A 246 0.86 23.87 17.16
C ARG A 246 0.13 24.15 18.45
N ILE A 247 0.84 24.13 19.56
CA ILE A 247 0.27 24.52 20.85
C ILE A 247 0.70 25.93 21.19
N GLN A 248 -0.30 26.77 21.43
CA GLN A 248 -0.11 28.13 21.92
C GLN A 248 -1.02 28.37 23.12
N ASP A 249 -0.43 28.75 24.26
CA ASP A 249 -1.15 29.00 25.52
C ASP A 249 -1.99 27.78 26.03
N GLY A 250 -1.55 26.53 25.71
CA GLY A 250 -2.25 25.29 26.10
C GLY A 250 -3.39 24.89 25.18
N GLU A 251 -3.62 25.62 24.08
CA GLU A 251 -4.63 25.30 23.09
C GLU A 251 -3.99 24.92 21.76
N THR A 252 -4.58 23.95 21.05
CA THR A 252 -4.13 23.60 19.69
C THR A 252 -4.56 24.68 18.73
N VAL A 253 -3.59 25.30 18.05
CA VAL A 253 -3.80 26.30 17.01
C VAL A 253 -3.21 25.80 15.69
N PHE A 254 -3.79 26.26 14.61
CA PHE A 254 -3.31 26.04 13.26
C PHE A 254 -2.88 27.39 12.66
N ASP A 255 -1.76 27.40 11.96
CA ASP A 255 -1.07 28.64 11.59
C ASP A 255 -1.40 29.17 10.19
N VAL A 256 -2.11 28.41 9.37
CA VAL A 256 -2.48 28.82 8.01
C VAL A 256 -3.85 29.49 8.01
N GLY A 257 -3.89 30.78 7.73
CA GLY A 257 -5.12 31.56 7.68
C GLY A 257 -5.93 31.35 6.40
N PRO A 258 -7.21 31.79 6.36
CA PRO A 258 -8.15 31.52 5.25
C PRO A 258 -7.64 31.91 3.85
N ASN A 259 -7.00 33.07 3.71
CA ASN A 259 -6.50 33.52 2.42
C ASN A 259 -5.25 32.76 1.97
N GLU A 260 -4.34 32.47 2.89
CA GLU A 260 -3.15 31.67 2.64
C GLU A 260 -3.51 30.25 2.29
N PHE A 261 -4.47 29.67 3.01
CA PHE A 261 -5.04 28.36 2.74
C PHE A 261 -5.62 28.30 1.32
N ALA A 262 -6.50 29.22 0.94
CA ALA A 262 -7.07 29.26 -0.39
C ALA A 262 -6.01 29.43 -1.48
N GLN A 263 -4.98 30.24 -1.25
CA GLN A 263 -3.86 30.39 -2.18
C GLN A 263 -3.07 29.09 -2.35
N ALA A 264 -2.77 28.37 -1.27
CA ALA A 264 -2.07 27.09 -1.34
C ALA A 264 -2.93 25.99 -2.02
N MET A 265 -4.25 26.05 -1.86
CA MET A 265 -5.19 25.13 -2.53
C MET A 265 -5.20 25.25 -4.06
N GLU A 266 -4.68 26.35 -4.63
CA GLU A 266 -4.52 26.47 -6.10
C GLU A 266 -3.66 25.33 -6.67
N ALA A 267 -2.57 24.96 -5.99
CA ALA A 267 -1.70 23.87 -6.40
C ALA A 267 -2.42 22.49 -6.34
N ILE A 268 -3.28 22.27 -5.36
CA ILE A 268 -4.12 21.06 -5.24
C ILE A 268 -5.13 20.98 -6.40
N LEU A 269 -5.78 22.09 -6.73
CA LEU A 269 -6.68 22.17 -7.88
C LEU A 269 -5.92 21.98 -9.21
N ASP A 270 -4.71 22.54 -9.33
CA ASP A 270 -3.83 22.32 -10.49
C ASP A 270 -3.36 20.87 -10.59
N ALA A 271 -3.19 20.18 -9.46
CA ALA A 271 -2.88 18.74 -9.41
C ALA A 271 -4.05 17.85 -9.85
N GLY A 272 -5.30 18.37 -9.89
CA GLY A 272 -6.45 17.67 -10.46
C GLY A 272 -7.62 17.43 -9.50
N ALA A 273 -7.55 17.91 -8.27
CA ALA A 273 -8.65 17.78 -7.32
C ALA A 273 -9.89 18.57 -7.81
N THR A 274 -11.05 17.92 -7.75
CA THR A 274 -12.35 18.52 -8.09
C THR A 274 -13.34 18.45 -6.92
N VAL A 275 -13.05 17.62 -5.92
CA VAL A 275 -13.74 17.54 -4.65
C VAL A 275 -12.80 18.10 -3.60
N ILE A 276 -13.16 19.20 -2.97
CA ILE A 276 -12.28 19.89 -2.01
C ILE A 276 -13.04 20.27 -0.74
N GLY A 277 -12.32 20.51 0.32
CA GLY A 277 -12.83 20.94 1.62
C GLY A 277 -11.67 21.23 2.56
N GLY A 278 -11.97 21.18 3.83
CA GLY A 278 -10.96 21.30 4.88
C GLY A 278 -11.09 20.17 5.91
N CYS A 279 -10.03 19.94 6.68
CA CYS A 279 -10.01 19.03 7.83
C CYS A 279 -9.66 19.83 9.10
N CYS A 280 -8.81 19.30 9.97
CA CYS A 280 -8.49 19.93 11.27
C CYS A 280 -8.02 21.40 11.11
N GLY A 281 -8.45 22.26 12.02
CA GLY A 281 -8.08 23.67 12.03
C GLY A 281 -8.81 24.56 11.01
N THR A 282 -9.48 24.00 10.00
CA THR A 282 -10.27 24.81 9.05
C THR A 282 -11.56 25.28 9.69
N THR A 283 -11.93 26.53 9.38
CA THR A 283 -13.10 27.25 9.90
C THR A 283 -14.04 27.64 8.76
N PRO A 284 -15.25 28.14 9.05
CA PRO A 284 -16.14 28.68 8.02
C PRO A 284 -15.49 29.74 7.12
N ASP A 285 -14.57 30.56 7.64
CA ASP A 285 -13.84 31.54 6.84
C ASP A 285 -12.91 30.90 5.81
N HIS A 286 -12.29 29.75 6.12
CA HIS A 286 -11.49 28.97 5.17
C HIS A 286 -12.39 28.44 4.03
N ILE A 287 -13.56 27.91 4.36
CA ILE A 287 -14.51 27.40 3.36
C ILE A 287 -15.07 28.52 2.50
N ALA A 288 -15.35 29.69 3.07
CA ALA A 288 -15.76 30.88 2.31
C ALA A 288 -14.65 31.34 1.32
N ALA A 289 -13.40 31.29 1.74
CA ALA A 289 -12.26 31.58 0.87
C ALA A 289 -12.11 30.57 -0.27
N LEU A 290 -12.30 29.26 0.01
CA LEU A 290 -12.34 28.21 -1.01
C LEU A 290 -13.51 28.40 -1.97
N ARG A 291 -14.70 28.76 -1.48
CA ARG A 291 -15.86 29.08 -2.35
C ARG A 291 -15.52 30.19 -3.34
N ALA A 292 -14.93 31.27 -2.84
CA ALA A 292 -14.51 32.39 -3.69
C ALA A 292 -13.47 31.97 -4.74
N LEU A 293 -12.52 31.10 -4.35
CA LEU A 293 -11.49 30.57 -5.24
C LEU A 293 -12.10 29.76 -6.39
N ILE A 294 -12.96 28.76 -6.09
CA ILE A 294 -13.53 27.88 -7.11
C ILE A 294 -14.57 28.57 -7.98
N ASP A 295 -15.32 29.58 -7.45
CA ASP A 295 -16.25 30.37 -8.24
C ASP A 295 -15.55 31.24 -9.29
N ALA A 296 -14.32 31.68 -9.00
CA ALA A 296 -13.47 32.43 -9.92
C ALA A 296 -12.71 31.55 -10.92
N ARG A 297 -12.69 30.23 -10.73
CA ARG A 297 -11.87 29.31 -11.49
C ARG A 297 -12.71 28.45 -12.44
N PRO A 298 -12.43 28.47 -13.76
CA PRO A 298 -13.03 27.50 -14.65
C PRO A 298 -12.55 26.08 -14.31
N LEU A 299 -13.44 25.09 -14.47
CA LEU A 299 -13.02 23.69 -14.42
C LEU A 299 -11.91 23.44 -15.43
N PRO A 300 -10.96 22.54 -15.12
CA PRO A 300 -9.96 22.13 -16.08
C PRO A 300 -10.66 21.65 -17.36
N ALA A 301 -10.27 22.22 -18.50
CA ALA A 301 -10.81 21.76 -19.78
C ALA A 301 -10.49 20.27 -19.95
N VAL A 302 -11.50 19.47 -20.30
CA VAL A 302 -11.29 18.07 -20.68
C VAL A 302 -10.26 18.06 -21.80
N ALA A 303 -8.99 17.82 -21.46
CA ALA A 303 -8.00 17.55 -22.49
C ALA A 303 -8.48 16.27 -23.17
N SER A 304 -8.94 16.41 -24.42
CA SER A 304 -9.20 15.24 -25.23
C SER A 304 -7.86 14.53 -25.40
N VAL A 305 -7.61 13.57 -24.55
CA VAL A 305 -6.54 12.59 -24.80
C VAL A 305 -7.02 11.89 -26.06
N SER A 306 -6.43 12.27 -27.20
CA SER A 306 -6.61 11.56 -28.44
C SER A 306 -5.92 10.22 -28.26
N VAL A 307 -6.66 9.24 -27.76
CA VAL A 307 -6.31 7.84 -27.98
C VAL A 307 -6.17 7.73 -29.49
N PRO A 308 -5.01 7.32 -30.03
CA PRO A 308 -4.88 7.14 -31.46
C PRO A 308 -5.99 6.19 -31.88
N ALA A 309 -6.95 6.70 -32.63
CA ALA A 309 -8.03 5.90 -33.18
C ALA A 309 -7.38 4.88 -34.10
N HIS A 310 -7.25 3.65 -33.67
CA HIS A 310 -6.99 2.56 -34.57
C HIS A 310 -8.15 2.54 -35.56
N ALA A 311 -7.84 2.71 -36.83
CA ALA A 311 -8.80 2.75 -37.92
C ALA A 311 -9.76 1.53 -37.81
N PRO A 312 -11.08 1.73 -37.91
CA PRO A 312 -12.02 0.64 -37.84
C PRO A 312 -11.77 -0.29 -39.02
N VAL A 313 -11.35 -1.51 -38.76
CA VAL A 313 -11.38 -2.57 -39.73
C VAL A 313 -12.84 -2.92 -39.94
N ALA A 314 -13.37 -2.61 -41.12
CA ALA A 314 -14.71 -2.94 -41.53
C ALA A 314 -14.91 -4.46 -41.51
N SER A 315 -15.53 -4.99 -40.48
CA SER A 315 -16.08 -6.34 -40.49
C SER A 315 -17.52 -6.28 -41.04
N SER A 316 -17.69 -6.87 -42.21
CA SER A 316 -19.00 -7.14 -42.80
C SER A 316 -19.74 -8.18 -41.96
N VAL A 317 -20.59 -7.74 -41.09
CA VAL A 317 -21.70 -8.58 -40.55
C VAL A 317 -23.01 -7.88 -40.91
N ALA A 318 -23.88 -8.67 -41.51
CA ALA A 318 -25.12 -8.30 -42.18
C ALA A 318 -26.04 -7.45 -41.31
N ALA A 319 -26.56 -6.39 -41.93
CA ALA A 319 -27.57 -5.50 -41.42
C ALA A 319 -28.84 -6.24 -41.04
N VAL A 320 -29.27 -6.10 -39.79
CA VAL A 320 -30.69 -6.23 -39.42
C VAL A 320 -31.21 -4.81 -39.17
N SER A 321 -32.23 -4.48 -39.90
CA SER A 321 -32.84 -3.19 -40.13
C SER A 321 -33.08 -2.31 -38.90
N ALA A 322 -32.59 -1.06 -38.96
CA ALA A 322 -32.89 0.00 -38.04
C ALA A 322 -34.30 0.55 -38.29
N GLY A 323 -35.13 0.48 -37.27
CA GLY A 323 -36.34 1.28 -37.16
C GLY A 323 -36.02 2.66 -36.56
N SER A 324 -36.24 3.72 -37.34
CA SER A 324 -36.13 5.10 -36.92
C SER A 324 -37.20 5.46 -35.89
N ALA A 325 -36.79 5.97 -34.73
CA ALA A 325 -37.67 6.83 -33.93
C ALA A 325 -36.87 7.94 -33.23
N SER A 326 -36.90 9.14 -33.80
CA SER A 326 -36.60 10.34 -33.08
C SER A 326 -37.73 10.62 -32.08
N SER A 327 -37.46 10.65 -30.79
CA SER A 327 -38.35 11.25 -29.82
C SER A 327 -37.59 12.22 -28.94
N ARG A 328 -37.95 13.52 -29.13
CA ARG A 328 -37.67 14.59 -28.17
C ARG A 328 -38.31 14.22 -26.84
N ILE A 329 -37.51 14.15 -25.78
CA ILE A 329 -38.06 13.99 -24.44
C ILE A 329 -38.50 15.36 -23.95
N ALA A 330 -39.83 15.51 -23.78
CA ALA A 330 -40.42 16.66 -23.09
C ALA A 330 -40.29 16.43 -21.59
N TRP A 331 -39.80 17.43 -20.88
CA TRP A 331 -39.70 17.47 -19.43
C TRP A 331 -41.11 17.66 -18.83
N GLY A 332 -41.58 16.66 -18.11
CA GLY A 332 -42.77 16.71 -17.27
C GLY A 332 -42.41 16.44 -15.83
N GLU A 333 -42.87 17.26 -14.94
CA GLU A 333 -42.69 17.21 -13.48
C GLU A 333 -43.19 15.88 -12.88
N GLN A 334 -42.27 15.08 -12.37
CA GLN A 334 -42.40 14.25 -11.20
C GLN A 334 -41.03 13.57 -10.98
N SER A 335 -40.42 13.80 -9.81
CA SER A 335 -39.08 13.33 -9.45
C SER A 335 -39.06 11.84 -9.18
N GLU A 336 -38.78 11.04 -10.23
CA GLU A 336 -38.27 9.72 -10.04
C GLU A 336 -36.74 9.79 -9.85
N PRO A 337 -36.13 8.99 -8.94
CA PRO A 337 -34.68 9.02 -8.73
C PRO A 337 -33.95 8.71 -10.05
N LYS A 338 -33.11 9.64 -10.50
CA LYS A 338 -32.31 9.47 -11.70
C LYS A 338 -31.19 8.49 -11.41
N GLY A 339 -31.33 7.24 -11.85
CA GLY A 339 -30.23 6.28 -11.76
C GLY A 339 -29.13 6.60 -12.77
N LEU A 340 -27.96 7.01 -12.29
CA LEU A 340 -26.74 7.08 -13.10
C LEU A 340 -26.09 5.70 -13.15
N SER A 341 -25.84 5.19 -14.38
CA SER A 341 -24.95 4.03 -14.51
C SER A 341 -23.51 4.54 -14.40
N VAL A 342 -22.74 3.98 -13.48
CA VAL A 342 -21.31 4.28 -13.34
C VAL A 342 -20.57 3.59 -14.49
N SER A 343 -20.53 4.25 -15.65
CA SER A 343 -19.55 3.96 -16.67
C SER A 343 -18.73 5.23 -16.87
N SER A 344 -17.49 5.21 -16.34
CA SER A 344 -16.45 6.22 -16.50
C SER A 344 -16.84 7.64 -16.06
N VAL A 345 -16.60 7.96 -14.78
CA VAL A 345 -16.37 9.35 -14.37
C VAL A 345 -14.99 9.73 -14.89
N PRO A 346 -14.83 10.72 -15.76
CA PRO A 346 -13.52 11.03 -16.30
C PRO A 346 -12.71 11.85 -15.28
N ASN A 347 -11.79 11.19 -14.55
CA ASN A 347 -10.66 11.90 -14.02
C ASN A 347 -9.81 12.37 -15.22
N LEU A 348 -9.68 13.67 -15.40
CA LEU A 348 -8.98 14.30 -16.53
C LEU A 348 -7.48 14.00 -16.57
N ARG A 349 -6.92 13.44 -15.50
CA ARG A 349 -5.50 13.10 -15.37
C ARG A 349 -5.22 11.59 -15.35
N TYR A 350 -6.26 10.76 -15.33
CA TYR A 350 -6.06 9.31 -15.34
C TYR A 350 -5.26 8.83 -16.54
N CYS A 351 -4.21 8.09 -16.28
CA CYS A 351 -3.37 7.46 -17.28
C CYS A 351 -3.65 5.94 -17.29
N PRO A 352 -4.35 5.41 -18.32
CA PRO A 352 -4.65 3.98 -18.39
C PRO A 352 -3.39 3.12 -18.34
N ALA A 353 -3.35 2.17 -17.41
CA ALA A 353 -2.25 1.25 -17.23
C ALA A 353 -2.74 -0.09 -16.67
N PHE A 354 -2.09 -1.17 -17.08
CA PHE A 354 -2.22 -2.43 -16.36
C PHE A 354 -1.42 -2.29 -15.05
N THR A 355 -2.11 -2.29 -13.91
CA THR A 355 -1.48 -1.99 -12.63
C THR A 355 -1.84 -3.02 -11.57
N VAL A 356 -0.82 -3.59 -10.95
CA VAL A 356 -0.91 -4.53 -9.83
C VAL A 356 -0.23 -3.89 -8.62
N THR A 357 -0.86 -3.96 -7.45
CA THR A 357 -0.29 -3.36 -6.23
C THR A 357 -0.30 -4.35 -5.07
N SER A 358 0.70 -4.25 -4.20
CA SER A 358 0.59 -4.62 -2.79
C SER A 358 0.21 -3.38 -1.98
N ALA A 359 0.26 -3.46 -0.65
CA ALA A 359 0.14 -2.29 0.21
C ALA A 359 1.32 -1.31 0.08
N GLN A 360 2.49 -1.78 -0.39
CA GLN A 360 3.76 -1.05 -0.32
C GLN A 360 4.39 -0.76 -1.68
N GLN A 361 4.07 -1.58 -2.68
CA GLN A 361 4.68 -1.51 -4.02
C GLN A 361 3.65 -1.59 -5.14
N MET A 362 3.92 -0.86 -6.20
CA MET A 362 3.10 -0.82 -7.41
C MET A 362 3.92 -1.23 -8.62
N VAL A 363 3.38 -2.12 -9.43
CA VAL A 363 3.89 -2.47 -10.75
C VAL A 363 2.88 -1.97 -11.79
N SER A 364 3.25 -0.93 -12.52
CA SER A 364 2.41 -0.31 -13.53
C SER A 364 3.02 -0.42 -14.92
N LEU A 365 2.22 -0.83 -15.89
CA LEU A 365 2.57 -0.93 -17.30
C LEU A 365 1.64 0.02 -18.08
N PRO A 366 2.07 1.29 -18.32
CA PRO A 366 1.26 2.28 -19.02
C PRO A 366 0.90 1.87 -20.43
N ALA A 367 -0.31 2.16 -20.88
CA ALA A 367 -0.76 1.79 -22.22
C ALA A 367 0.15 2.39 -23.32
N GLY A 368 0.55 1.54 -24.27
CA GLY A 368 1.40 1.96 -25.40
C GLY A 368 2.90 2.01 -25.10
N GLU A 369 3.32 1.87 -23.84
CA GLU A 369 4.74 1.80 -23.47
C GLU A 369 5.23 0.34 -23.42
N PRO A 370 6.37 0.03 -24.07
CA PRO A 370 7.00 -1.27 -23.92
C PRO A 370 7.64 -1.37 -22.54
N ARG A 371 7.10 -2.20 -21.67
CA ARG A 371 7.62 -2.41 -20.31
C ARG A 371 7.55 -3.88 -19.93
N ILE A 372 8.61 -4.41 -19.33
CA ILE A 372 8.70 -5.79 -18.86
C ILE A 372 8.55 -5.83 -17.35
N ALA A 373 7.62 -6.66 -16.85
CA ALA A 373 7.51 -7.02 -15.45
C ALA A 373 7.66 -8.55 -15.28
N VAL A 374 8.62 -8.96 -14.47
CA VAL A 374 8.94 -10.39 -14.25
C VAL A 374 8.03 -10.96 -13.18
N ILE A 375 7.30 -12.03 -13.51
CA ILE A 375 6.50 -12.81 -12.57
C ILE A 375 7.31 -14.02 -12.11
N GLY A 376 7.57 -14.11 -10.80
CA GLY A 376 8.35 -15.20 -10.21
C GLY A 376 7.52 -16.47 -10.00
N GLU A 377 7.92 -17.61 -10.60
CA GLU A 377 7.17 -18.89 -10.65
C GLU A 377 7.47 -19.87 -9.49
N ARG A 378 8.26 -19.48 -8.49
CA ARG A 378 8.78 -20.50 -7.56
C ARG A 378 7.77 -20.98 -6.52
N ILE A 379 6.79 -20.19 -6.18
CA ILE A 379 5.70 -20.59 -5.27
C ILE A 379 4.55 -21.21 -6.08
N ASN A 380 4.87 -22.31 -6.74
CA ASN A 380 3.92 -23.15 -7.47
C ASN A 380 4.34 -24.62 -7.31
N PRO A 381 3.49 -25.51 -6.73
CA PRO A 381 3.87 -26.88 -6.36
C PRO A 381 4.06 -27.82 -7.53
N THR A 382 3.75 -27.41 -8.77
CA THR A 382 3.89 -28.25 -9.96
C THR A 382 5.34 -28.66 -10.18
N GLY A 383 5.61 -29.97 -10.05
CA GLY A 383 6.95 -30.53 -10.20
C GLY A 383 7.93 -30.29 -9.03
N LYS A 384 7.55 -29.57 -7.98
CA LYS A 384 8.44 -29.18 -6.85
C LYS A 384 8.11 -29.96 -5.57
N LYS A 385 8.80 -31.10 -5.37
CA LYS A 385 8.55 -32.00 -4.21
C LYS A 385 8.75 -31.30 -2.84
N LYS A 386 9.75 -30.42 -2.70
CA LYS A 386 10.03 -29.69 -1.46
C LYS A 386 8.88 -28.73 -1.11
N LEU A 387 8.42 -27.95 -2.08
CA LEU A 387 7.30 -27.03 -1.87
C LEU A 387 6.02 -27.78 -1.51
N LYS A 388 5.73 -28.93 -2.18
CA LYS A 388 4.59 -29.77 -1.78
C LYS A 388 4.67 -30.25 -0.35
N ALA A 389 5.85 -30.68 0.09
CA ALA A 389 6.05 -31.11 1.48
C ALA A 389 5.89 -29.95 2.46
N ALA A 390 6.39 -28.75 2.13
CA ALA A 390 6.23 -27.55 2.94
C ALA A 390 4.75 -27.16 3.08
N LEU A 391 3.98 -27.12 1.98
CA LEU A 391 2.55 -26.84 2.00
C LEU A 391 1.77 -27.88 2.84
N GLN A 392 2.11 -29.18 2.73
CA GLN A 392 1.51 -30.24 3.53
C GLN A 392 1.84 -30.17 5.01
N ALA A 393 3.03 -29.63 5.35
CA ALA A 393 3.47 -29.44 6.72
C ALA A 393 3.04 -28.10 7.33
N GLY A 394 2.49 -27.18 6.54
CA GLY A 394 2.24 -25.81 6.97
C GLY A 394 3.51 -25.00 7.20
N ASP A 395 4.61 -25.34 6.54
CA ASP A 395 5.92 -24.69 6.67
C ASP A 395 5.91 -23.36 5.90
N VAL A 396 5.51 -22.33 6.58
CA VAL A 396 5.38 -20.97 6.05
C VAL A 396 6.75 -20.33 5.81
N ASP A 397 7.73 -20.62 6.66
CA ASP A 397 9.10 -20.09 6.53
C ASP A 397 9.76 -20.49 5.22
N TYR A 398 9.46 -21.69 4.71
CA TYR A 398 9.92 -22.11 3.40
C TYR A 398 9.33 -21.24 2.27
N LEU A 399 8.05 -20.86 2.39
CA LEU A 399 7.38 -20.01 1.39
C LEU A 399 7.94 -18.58 1.41
N VAL A 400 8.15 -18.03 2.59
CA VAL A 400 8.78 -16.71 2.78
C VAL A 400 10.20 -16.70 2.20
N ALA A 401 11.01 -17.72 2.47
CA ALA A 401 12.36 -17.84 1.91
C ALA A 401 12.35 -17.89 0.37
N GLU A 402 11.40 -18.60 -0.24
CA GLU A 402 11.23 -18.64 -1.70
C GLU A 402 10.79 -17.28 -2.26
N ALA A 403 9.90 -16.55 -1.56
CA ALA A 403 9.46 -15.22 -1.95
C ALA A 403 10.61 -14.21 -1.88
N ALA A 404 11.32 -14.15 -0.76
CA ALA A 404 12.46 -13.27 -0.55
C ALA A 404 13.60 -13.54 -1.55
N ALA A 405 13.88 -14.81 -1.85
CA ALA A 405 14.88 -15.17 -2.86
C ALA A 405 14.49 -14.67 -4.26
N GLN A 406 13.21 -14.73 -4.63
CA GLN A 406 12.72 -14.22 -5.92
C GLN A 406 12.75 -12.69 -5.97
N GLN A 407 12.42 -12.02 -4.88
CA GLN A 407 12.54 -10.57 -4.74
C GLN A 407 14.00 -10.12 -4.96
N ARG A 408 14.96 -10.72 -4.24
CA ARG A 408 16.39 -10.44 -4.41
C ARG A 408 16.90 -10.73 -5.83
N ALA A 409 16.27 -11.66 -6.52
CA ALA A 409 16.61 -12.01 -7.90
C ALA A 409 15.95 -11.11 -8.97
N GLY A 410 15.17 -10.08 -8.54
CA GLY A 410 14.57 -9.08 -9.42
C GLY A 410 13.23 -9.50 -10.01
N ALA A 411 12.43 -10.31 -9.31
CA ALA A 411 11.01 -10.45 -9.59
C ALA A 411 10.28 -9.13 -9.31
N ASP A 412 9.33 -8.77 -10.15
CA ASP A 412 8.46 -7.62 -9.97
C ASP A 412 7.12 -8.02 -9.32
N ILE A 413 6.64 -9.24 -9.58
CA ILE A 413 5.39 -9.83 -9.08
C ILE A 413 5.69 -11.27 -8.67
N LEU A 414 4.99 -11.81 -7.67
CA LEU A 414 5.10 -13.23 -7.26
C LEU A 414 3.85 -14.00 -7.64
N ASP A 415 4.02 -15.08 -8.41
CA ASP A 415 2.98 -16.08 -8.67
C ASP A 415 2.85 -17.01 -7.46
N VAL A 416 1.62 -17.11 -6.92
CA VAL A 416 1.32 -17.88 -5.71
C VAL A 416 0.23 -18.91 -6.00
N ASN A 417 0.66 -20.17 -6.08
CA ASN A 417 -0.21 -21.33 -6.24
C ASN A 417 0.03 -22.31 -5.08
N VAL A 418 -1.04 -22.72 -4.42
CA VAL A 418 -0.99 -23.67 -3.30
C VAL A 418 -1.81 -24.94 -3.56
N GLY A 419 -2.26 -25.13 -4.80
CA GLY A 419 -3.12 -26.25 -5.23
C GLY A 419 -2.40 -27.60 -5.09
N VAL A 420 -2.59 -28.26 -3.94
CA VAL A 420 -2.11 -29.61 -3.67
C VAL A 420 -3.31 -30.51 -3.37
N PRO A 421 -3.50 -31.61 -4.10
CA PRO A 421 -4.61 -32.52 -3.85
C PRO A 421 -4.70 -32.97 -2.40
N GLY A 422 -5.88 -32.81 -1.79
CA GLY A 422 -6.16 -33.20 -0.42
C GLY A 422 -5.92 -32.12 0.64
N LEU A 423 -5.49 -30.92 0.25
CA LEU A 423 -5.45 -29.73 1.13
C LEU A 423 -6.68 -28.85 0.89
N ASP A 424 -7.06 -28.09 1.89
CA ASP A 424 -8.08 -27.03 1.79
C ASP A 424 -7.43 -25.80 1.14
N GLU A 425 -7.59 -25.69 -0.18
CA GLU A 425 -6.97 -24.62 -0.97
C GLU A 425 -7.46 -23.23 -0.60
N PRO A 426 -8.76 -22.94 -0.39
CA PRO A 426 -9.24 -21.63 0.02
C PRO A 426 -8.58 -21.13 1.31
N THR A 427 -8.57 -21.92 2.36
CA THR A 427 -7.94 -21.57 3.63
C THR A 427 -6.44 -21.38 3.48
N LEU A 428 -5.77 -22.29 2.77
CA LEU A 428 -4.32 -22.25 2.60
C LEU A 428 -3.87 -21.05 1.74
N LEU A 429 -4.56 -20.75 0.63
CA LEU A 429 -4.22 -19.62 -0.23
C LEU A 429 -4.38 -18.29 0.52
N SER A 430 -5.45 -18.14 1.30
CA SER A 430 -5.67 -16.96 2.14
C SER A 430 -4.57 -16.79 3.20
N GLN A 431 -4.20 -17.88 3.89
CA GLN A 431 -3.13 -17.86 4.89
C GLN A 431 -1.78 -17.47 4.28
N VAL A 432 -1.40 -18.11 3.16
CA VAL A 432 -0.16 -17.80 2.45
C VAL A 432 -0.15 -16.35 1.94
N THR A 433 -1.28 -15.88 1.43
CA THR A 433 -1.44 -14.48 0.99
C THR A 433 -1.16 -13.50 2.13
N ARG A 434 -1.75 -13.71 3.33
CA ARG A 434 -1.52 -12.87 4.51
C ARG A 434 -0.06 -12.89 4.95
N THR A 435 0.56 -14.06 4.97
CA THR A 435 1.96 -14.17 5.37
C THR A 435 2.89 -13.48 4.39
N LEU A 436 2.72 -13.70 3.09
CA LEU A 436 3.60 -13.10 2.08
C LEU A 436 3.49 -11.58 2.06
N GLN A 437 2.29 -11.01 2.15
CA GLN A 437 2.14 -9.55 2.17
C GLN A 437 2.70 -8.88 3.45
N ALA A 438 2.84 -9.63 4.55
CA ALA A 438 3.48 -9.15 5.77
C ALA A 438 5.02 -9.17 5.70
N THR A 439 5.59 -10.01 4.82
CA THR A 439 7.03 -10.26 4.76
C THR A 439 7.71 -9.68 3.52
N VAL A 440 7.05 -9.68 2.37
CA VAL A 440 7.61 -9.15 1.11
C VAL A 440 6.73 -8.04 0.53
N PRO A 441 7.31 -6.94 0.03
CA PRO A 441 6.54 -5.82 -0.51
C PRO A 441 6.00 -6.07 -1.91
N LEU A 442 6.41 -7.15 -2.60
CA LEU A 442 6.02 -7.42 -3.99
C LEU A 442 4.52 -7.69 -4.13
N PRO A 443 3.86 -7.17 -5.20
CA PRO A 443 2.51 -7.57 -5.57
C PRO A 443 2.40 -9.06 -5.85
N LEU A 444 1.20 -9.63 -5.60
CA LEU A 444 0.93 -11.04 -5.82
C LEU A 444 0.05 -11.28 -7.04
N GLN A 445 0.39 -12.34 -7.77
CA GLN A 445 -0.49 -13.02 -8.71
C GLN A 445 -1.08 -14.25 -8.00
N LEU A 446 -2.39 -14.25 -7.76
CA LEU A 446 -3.10 -15.33 -7.08
C LEU A 446 -3.51 -16.38 -8.12
N ASP A 447 -2.85 -17.53 -8.09
CA ASP A 447 -3.00 -18.61 -9.09
C ASP A 447 -3.82 -19.76 -8.53
N SER A 448 -5.08 -19.83 -8.94
CA SER A 448 -5.99 -20.92 -8.61
C SER A 448 -7.05 -21.13 -9.69
N SER A 449 -7.52 -22.36 -9.82
CA SER A 449 -8.69 -22.71 -10.63
C SER A 449 -9.99 -22.70 -9.84
N ASP A 450 -9.93 -22.55 -8.51
CA ASP A 450 -11.10 -22.51 -7.63
C ASP A 450 -11.51 -21.04 -7.37
N PRO A 451 -12.69 -20.60 -7.85
CA PRO A 451 -13.18 -19.24 -7.62
C PRO A 451 -13.33 -18.89 -6.13
N VAL A 452 -13.61 -19.88 -5.27
CA VAL A 452 -13.74 -19.66 -3.82
C VAL A 452 -12.37 -19.37 -3.21
N ALA A 453 -11.33 -20.12 -3.61
CA ALA A 453 -9.97 -19.88 -3.16
C ALA A 453 -9.48 -18.48 -3.60
N ILE A 454 -9.78 -18.09 -4.85
CA ILE A 454 -9.47 -16.75 -5.36
C ILE A 454 -10.17 -15.69 -4.51
N GLU A 455 -11.48 -15.82 -4.25
CA GLU A 455 -12.26 -14.82 -3.54
C GLU A 455 -11.75 -14.62 -2.10
N VAL A 456 -11.53 -15.72 -1.35
CA VAL A 456 -11.04 -15.65 0.03
C VAL A 456 -9.64 -15.02 0.10
N ALA A 457 -8.74 -15.34 -0.84
CA ALA A 457 -7.42 -14.76 -0.91
C ALA A 457 -7.45 -13.27 -1.27
N VAL A 458 -8.26 -12.87 -2.25
CA VAL A 458 -8.42 -11.47 -2.65
C VAL A 458 -8.98 -10.61 -1.51
N ARG A 459 -9.92 -11.13 -0.70
CA ARG A 459 -10.45 -10.43 0.48
C ARG A 459 -9.35 -10.14 1.50
N ALA A 460 -8.45 -11.07 1.73
CA ALA A 460 -7.34 -10.95 2.67
C ALA A 460 -6.17 -10.09 2.17
N TYR A 461 -6.19 -9.64 0.93
CA TYR A 461 -5.07 -8.96 0.28
C TYR A 461 -5.20 -7.43 0.35
N ALA A 462 -4.22 -6.77 0.95
CA ALA A 462 -4.10 -5.31 0.99
C ALA A 462 -3.48 -4.80 -0.31
N GLY A 463 -4.30 -4.34 -1.22
CA GLY A 463 -3.89 -3.88 -2.55
C GLY A 463 -4.76 -4.44 -3.66
N ARG A 464 -4.25 -4.35 -4.88
CA ARG A 464 -4.90 -4.80 -6.11
C ARG A 464 -4.13 -5.96 -6.72
N PRO A 465 -4.49 -7.24 -6.43
CA PRO A 465 -3.77 -8.40 -6.94
C PRO A 465 -4.08 -8.68 -8.41
N MET A 466 -3.26 -9.54 -9.01
CA MET A 466 -3.51 -10.13 -10.30
C MET A 466 -4.13 -11.53 -10.11
N VAL A 467 -5.23 -11.83 -10.76
CA VAL A 467 -5.90 -13.14 -10.72
C VAL A 467 -5.43 -13.99 -11.90
N ASN A 468 -4.89 -15.16 -11.63
CA ASN A 468 -4.51 -16.19 -12.59
C ASN A 468 -5.36 -17.44 -12.32
N SER A 469 -6.40 -17.77 -13.12
CA SER A 469 -6.75 -17.17 -14.37
C SER A 469 -8.22 -17.42 -14.75
N VAL A 470 -8.67 -16.73 -15.78
CA VAL A 470 -9.86 -17.12 -16.54
C VAL A 470 -9.44 -17.76 -17.86
N ASN A 471 -10.38 -18.44 -18.52
CA ASN A 471 -10.18 -19.00 -19.88
C ASN A 471 -11.43 -18.77 -20.72
N GLY A 472 -11.39 -19.19 -22.00
CA GLY A 472 -12.47 -18.97 -22.93
C GLY A 472 -13.75 -19.80 -22.68
N LYS A 473 -13.79 -20.67 -21.67
CA LYS A 473 -14.98 -21.48 -21.34
C LYS A 473 -16.03 -20.60 -20.66
N ALA A 474 -17.27 -20.72 -21.09
CA ALA A 474 -18.37 -19.91 -20.59
C ALA A 474 -18.57 -20.06 -19.07
N ASP A 475 -18.48 -21.27 -18.53
CA ASP A 475 -18.67 -21.56 -17.11
C ASP A 475 -17.54 -20.94 -16.25
N ASN A 476 -16.29 -20.96 -16.73
CA ASN A 476 -15.16 -20.39 -16.04
C ASN A 476 -15.24 -18.85 -16.02
N LEU A 477 -15.55 -18.22 -17.15
CA LEU A 477 -15.75 -16.77 -17.22
C LEU A 477 -16.88 -16.32 -16.28
N ALA A 478 -17.99 -17.06 -16.24
CA ALA A 478 -19.12 -16.75 -15.36
C ALA A 478 -18.82 -16.95 -13.87
N ALA A 479 -17.87 -17.82 -13.52
CA ALA A 479 -17.48 -18.09 -12.14
C ALA A 479 -16.43 -17.09 -11.60
N VAL A 480 -15.44 -16.71 -12.39
CA VAL A 480 -14.28 -15.93 -11.90
C VAL A 480 -14.43 -14.42 -12.17
N LEU A 481 -14.96 -14.00 -13.34
CA LEU A 481 -15.06 -12.57 -13.65
C LEU A 481 -15.91 -11.76 -12.66
N PRO A 482 -16.98 -12.28 -12.05
CA PRO A 482 -17.69 -11.58 -10.98
C PRO A 482 -16.78 -11.24 -9.78
N VAL A 483 -15.89 -12.17 -9.40
CA VAL A 483 -14.91 -11.94 -8.31
C VAL A 483 -13.92 -10.86 -8.71
N VAL A 484 -13.36 -10.95 -9.92
CA VAL A 484 -12.43 -9.94 -10.46
C VAL A 484 -13.07 -8.55 -10.47
N ALA A 485 -14.31 -8.43 -10.96
CA ALA A 485 -15.05 -7.17 -11.02
C ALA A 485 -15.38 -6.62 -9.63
N ARG A 486 -15.82 -7.49 -8.71
CA ARG A 486 -16.19 -7.13 -7.34
C ARG A 486 -15.04 -6.51 -6.55
N TYR A 487 -13.85 -7.09 -6.69
CA TYR A 487 -12.66 -6.67 -5.95
C TYR A 487 -11.70 -5.79 -6.78
N GLY A 488 -12.09 -5.39 -7.97
CA GLY A 488 -11.31 -4.50 -8.83
C GLY A 488 -9.93 -5.05 -9.24
N CYS A 489 -9.77 -6.38 -9.30
CA CYS A 489 -8.50 -7.05 -9.63
C CYS A 489 -8.13 -6.91 -11.10
N THR A 490 -6.85 -7.12 -11.43
CA THR A 490 -6.43 -7.46 -12.79
C THR A 490 -6.57 -8.97 -13.03
N VAL A 491 -6.67 -9.39 -14.30
CA VAL A 491 -6.90 -10.80 -14.61
C VAL A 491 -6.09 -11.28 -15.81
N VAL A 492 -5.60 -12.52 -15.73
CA VAL A 492 -4.99 -13.26 -16.84
C VAL A 492 -6.06 -14.10 -17.55
N GLY A 493 -6.15 -13.95 -18.87
CA GLY A 493 -7.00 -14.76 -19.73
C GLY A 493 -6.20 -15.78 -20.54
N LEU A 494 -6.47 -17.06 -20.33
CA LEU A 494 -5.83 -18.16 -21.05
C LEU A 494 -6.53 -18.43 -22.39
N THR A 495 -5.79 -18.49 -23.49
CA THR A 495 -6.35 -18.76 -24.82
C THR A 495 -6.67 -20.25 -25.05
N LEU A 496 -7.55 -20.78 -24.20
CA LEU A 496 -8.14 -22.12 -24.33
C LEU A 496 -9.65 -22.06 -24.13
N ASP A 497 -10.39 -23.01 -24.71
CA ASP A 497 -11.83 -23.12 -24.55
C ASP A 497 -12.29 -24.58 -24.39
N GLU A 498 -13.57 -24.87 -24.65
CA GLU A 498 -14.16 -26.19 -24.57
C GLU A 498 -13.47 -27.22 -25.49
N ASN A 499 -12.82 -26.77 -26.56
CA ASN A 499 -12.08 -27.59 -27.53
C ASN A 499 -10.61 -27.77 -27.15
N GLY A 500 -10.16 -27.14 -26.08
CA GLY A 500 -8.78 -27.16 -25.63
C GLY A 500 -7.96 -25.94 -26.11
N ILE A 501 -6.64 -26.11 -26.27
CA ILE A 501 -5.72 -25.08 -26.75
C ILE A 501 -5.67 -25.11 -28.27
N PRO A 502 -6.05 -24.05 -28.98
CA PRO A 502 -6.02 -24.05 -30.44
C PRO A 502 -4.58 -24.00 -30.99
N PRO A 503 -4.32 -24.63 -32.13
CA PRO A 503 -2.98 -24.69 -32.72
C PRO A 503 -2.53 -23.39 -33.39
N THR A 504 -3.46 -22.55 -33.90
CA THR A 504 -3.14 -21.37 -34.68
C THR A 504 -3.23 -20.06 -33.89
N ALA A 505 -2.48 -19.06 -34.32
CA ALA A 505 -2.46 -17.73 -33.68
C ALA A 505 -3.82 -17.01 -33.81
N GLU A 506 -4.50 -17.18 -34.96
CA GLU A 506 -5.81 -16.57 -35.20
C GLU A 506 -6.91 -17.14 -34.31
N GLU A 507 -6.92 -18.46 -34.08
CA GLU A 507 -7.86 -19.08 -33.16
C GLU A 507 -7.60 -18.69 -31.71
N ARG A 508 -6.31 -18.56 -31.31
CA ARG A 508 -5.95 -18.04 -29.97
C ARG A 508 -6.40 -16.58 -29.83
N LEU A 509 -6.24 -15.74 -30.85
CA LEU A 509 -6.74 -14.38 -30.86
C LEU A 509 -8.27 -14.32 -30.68
N ALA A 510 -9.03 -15.18 -31.38
CA ALA A 510 -10.48 -15.21 -31.28
C ALA A 510 -10.96 -15.55 -29.86
N ILE A 511 -10.25 -16.42 -29.14
CA ILE A 511 -10.53 -16.71 -27.72
C ILE A 511 -10.17 -15.50 -26.88
N ALA A 512 -9.04 -14.84 -27.12
CA ALA A 512 -8.62 -13.63 -26.42
C ALA A 512 -9.66 -12.50 -26.58
N GLU A 513 -10.17 -12.28 -27.81
CA GLU A 513 -11.23 -11.31 -28.11
C GLU A 513 -12.51 -11.60 -27.28
N ARG A 514 -12.90 -12.86 -27.19
CA ARG A 514 -14.05 -13.30 -26.39
C ARG A 514 -13.84 -13.04 -24.90
N ILE A 515 -12.66 -13.36 -24.36
CA ILE A 515 -12.32 -13.11 -22.95
C ILE A 515 -12.38 -11.61 -22.64
N VAL A 516 -11.74 -10.77 -23.45
CA VAL A 516 -11.72 -9.32 -23.25
C VAL A 516 -13.12 -8.73 -23.33
N ALA A 517 -13.90 -9.07 -24.37
CA ALA A 517 -15.26 -8.58 -24.52
C ALA A 517 -16.18 -9.04 -23.37
N THR A 518 -15.97 -10.26 -22.86
CA THR A 518 -16.75 -10.74 -21.71
C THR A 518 -16.35 -10.01 -20.44
N ALA A 519 -15.06 -9.77 -20.19
CA ALA A 519 -14.57 -8.98 -19.06
C ALA A 519 -15.14 -7.55 -19.08
N GLU A 520 -15.12 -6.88 -20.25
CA GLU A 520 -15.75 -5.57 -20.43
C GLU A 520 -17.26 -5.58 -20.11
N SER A 521 -17.97 -6.66 -20.42
CA SER A 521 -19.39 -6.80 -20.07
C SER A 521 -19.66 -6.92 -18.57
N TYR A 522 -18.66 -7.32 -17.78
CA TYR A 522 -18.69 -7.31 -16.32
C TYR A 522 -18.20 -5.99 -15.71
N GLY A 523 -17.83 -5.00 -16.54
CA GLY A 523 -17.31 -3.70 -16.11
C GLY A 523 -15.82 -3.70 -15.83
N ILE A 524 -15.09 -4.77 -16.17
CA ILE A 524 -13.63 -4.84 -16.05
C ILE A 524 -13.02 -4.11 -17.25
N PRO A 525 -12.28 -3.01 -17.04
CA PRO A 525 -11.65 -2.29 -18.14
C PRO A 525 -10.64 -3.15 -18.89
N ARG A 526 -10.51 -2.90 -20.17
CA ARG A 526 -9.59 -3.64 -21.06
C ARG A 526 -8.13 -3.60 -20.59
N GLU A 527 -7.69 -2.48 -20.06
CA GLU A 527 -6.35 -2.31 -19.48
C GLU A 527 -6.07 -3.21 -18.28
N ASP A 528 -7.10 -3.78 -17.66
CA ASP A 528 -6.98 -4.71 -16.52
C ASP A 528 -6.92 -6.18 -16.93
N VAL A 529 -6.98 -6.45 -18.23
CA VAL A 529 -6.89 -7.81 -18.78
C VAL A 529 -5.52 -8.03 -19.41
N ALA A 530 -4.86 -9.12 -19.03
CA ALA A 530 -3.67 -9.64 -19.69
C ALA A 530 -3.97 -10.99 -20.34
N ILE A 531 -3.36 -11.29 -21.49
CA ILE A 531 -3.63 -12.54 -22.21
C ILE A 531 -2.39 -13.44 -22.21
N ASP A 532 -2.58 -14.70 -21.78
CA ASP A 532 -1.62 -15.79 -21.93
C ASP A 532 -1.98 -16.60 -23.18
N CYS A 533 -1.11 -16.52 -24.18
CA CYS A 533 -1.27 -17.28 -25.42
C CYS A 533 -0.91 -18.76 -25.26
N LEU A 534 -0.58 -19.24 -24.08
CA LEU A 534 -0.27 -20.61 -23.70
C LEU A 534 0.91 -21.24 -24.46
N VAL A 535 1.98 -21.50 -23.72
CA VAL A 535 3.21 -22.09 -24.27
C VAL A 535 3.11 -23.60 -24.26
N MET A 536 3.17 -24.22 -25.45
CA MET A 536 3.25 -25.65 -25.65
C MET A 536 4.70 -26.14 -25.65
N ALA A 537 4.93 -27.39 -25.22
CA ALA A 537 6.27 -27.97 -25.21
C ALA A 537 6.79 -28.18 -26.64
N ALA A 538 7.95 -27.60 -26.97
CA ALA A 538 8.55 -27.75 -28.29
C ALA A 538 8.91 -29.21 -28.63
N ALA A 539 9.09 -30.07 -27.63
CA ALA A 539 9.38 -31.49 -27.85
C ALA A 539 8.23 -32.24 -28.53
N THR A 540 7.00 -31.82 -28.34
CA THR A 540 5.78 -32.46 -28.88
C THR A 540 5.03 -31.57 -29.88
N ASN A 541 5.22 -30.25 -29.82
CA ASN A 541 4.45 -29.27 -30.62
C ASN A 541 5.38 -28.24 -31.26
N GLN A 542 6.45 -28.68 -31.94
CA GLN A 542 7.48 -27.81 -32.48
C GLN A 542 6.93 -26.77 -33.47
N ASP A 543 5.99 -27.15 -34.31
CA ASP A 543 5.36 -26.27 -35.30
C ASP A 543 4.51 -25.15 -34.65
N GLU A 544 3.97 -25.39 -33.49
CA GLU A 544 3.14 -24.41 -32.76
C GLU A 544 3.96 -23.30 -32.08
N VAL A 545 5.26 -23.48 -31.86
CA VAL A 545 6.10 -22.47 -31.19
C VAL A 545 6.07 -21.11 -31.93
N ARG A 546 6.06 -21.16 -33.28
CA ARG A 546 5.93 -19.95 -34.09
C ARG A 546 4.55 -19.33 -34.01
N GLU A 547 3.50 -20.15 -33.88
CA GLU A 547 2.13 -19.70 -33.74
C GLU A 547 1.90 -19.04 -32.38
N ILE A 548 2.56 -19.49 -31.30
CA ILE A 548 2.55 -18.82 -29.99
C ILE A 548 3.11 -17.39 -30.10
N LEU A 549 4.28 -17.23 -30.72
CA LEU A 549 4.91 -15.90 -30.91
C LEU A 549 4.04 -14.98 -31.80
N ARG A 550 3.43 -15.54 -32.85
CA ARG A 550 2.46 -14.80 -33.69
C ARG A 550 1.22 -14.39 -32.92
N ALA A 551 0.69 -15.27 -32.04
CA ALA A 551 -0.47 -14.97 -31.22
C ALA A 551 -0.17 -13.80 -30.25
N VAL A 552 0.99 -13.81 -29.60
CA VAL A 552 1.43 -12.68 -28.77
C VAL A 552 1.43 -11.37 -29.57
N ALA A 553 2.03 -11.36 -30.78
CA ALA A 553 2.07 -10.17 -31.63
C ALA A 553 0.66 -9.72 -32.07
N LEU A 554 -0.23 -10.66 -32.43
CA LEU A 554 -1.60 -10.35 -32.82
C LEU A 554 -2.42 -9.78 -31.66
N VAL A 555 -2.31 -10.35 -30.46
CA VAL A 555 -2.97 -9.85 -29.26
C VAL A 555 -2.54 -8.41 -28.97
N LYS A 556 -1.24 -8.12 -29.03
CA LYS A 556 -0.72 -6.74 -28.87
C LYS A 556 -1.27 -5.79 -29.93
N GLU A 557 -1.23 -6.20 -31.19
CA GLU A 557 -1.64 -5.36 -32.32
C GLU A 557 -3.15 -5.11 -32.34
N ARG A 558 -3.96 -6.14 -32.09
CA ARG A 558 -5.42 -6.11 -32.30
C ARG A 558 -6.20 -5.69 -31.06
N LEU A 559 -5.77 -6.14 -29.88
CA LEU A 559 -6.50 -5.90 -28.63
C LEU A 559 -5.87 -4.77 -27.81
N GLY A 560 -4.56 -4.52 -27.96
CA GLY A 560 -3.83 -3.52 -27.19
C GLY A 560 -3.69 -3.85 -25.70
N VAL A 561 -4.04 -5.08 -25.29
CA VAL A 561 -3.90 -5.56 -23.91
C VAL A 561 -2.48 -6.05 -23.62
N ARG A 562 -2.18 -6.30 -22.35
CA ARG A 562 -0.90 -6.86 -21.93
C ARG A 562 -0.85 -8.36 -22.19
N THR A 563 0.37 -8.89 -22.32
CA THR A 563 0.62 -10.30 -22.61
C THR A 563 1.43 -10.95 -21.50
N VAL A 564 1.07 -12.18 -21.16
CA VAL A 564 1.73 -13.03 -20.17
C VAL A 564 2.12 -14.34 -20.84
N LEU A 565 3.22 -14.97 -20.43
CA LEU A 565 3.57 -16.34 -20.86
C LEU A 565 4.28 -17.12 -19.76
N GLY A 566 3.88 -18.34 -19.52
CA GLY A 566 4.63 -19.35 -18.78
C GLY A 566 5.83 -19.87 -19.58
N VAL A 567 6.95 -19.15 -19.55
CA VAL A 567 8.12 -19.38 -20.41
C VAL A 567 8.70 -20.79 -20.26
N SER A 568 8.71 -21.33 -19.06
CA SER A 568 9.33 -22.62 -18.74
C SER A 568 8.68 -23.82 -19.42
N ASN A 569 7.46 -23.65 -19.94
CA ASN A 569 6.70 -24.74 -20.59
C ASN A 569 7.31 -25.16 -21.93
N VAL A 570 7.93 -24.24 -22.70
CA VAL A 570 8.49 -24.54 -24.04
C VAL A 570 9.51 -25.67 -24.01
N SER A 571 10.22 -25.85 -22.90
CA SER A 571 11.32 -26.79 -22.78
C SER A 571 10.97 -28.13 -22.08
N PHE A 572 9.68 -28.38 -21.81
CA PHE A 572 9.32 -29.67 -21.20
C PHE A 572 9.76 -30.84 -22.08
N GLY A 573 10.41 -31.83 -21.45
CA GLY A 573 10.94 -33.01 -22.12
C GLY A 573 12.29 -32.82 -22.82
N LEU A 574 12.85 -31.59 -22.84
CA LEU A 574 14.16 -31.32 -23.48
C LEU A 574 15.28 -31.21 -22.45
N PRO A 575 16.52 -31.58 -22.79
CA PRO A 575 17.70 -31.30 -22.01
C PRO A 575 18.11 -29.82 -22.11
N ALA A 576 18.99 -29.36 -21.22
CA ALA A 576 19.50 -27.98 -21.20
C ALA A 576 18.38 -26.92 -21.20
N ARG A 577 17.31 -27.15 -20.45
CA ARG A 577 16.09 -26.31 -20.39
C ARG A 577 16.39 -24.80 -20.28
N PRO A 578 17.34 -24.34 -19.45
CA PRO A 578 17.64 -22.91 -19.34
C PRO A 578 18.08 -22.27 -20.67
N LEU A 579 18.77 -23.01 -21.53
CA LEU A 579 19.19 -22.51 -22.84
C LEU A 579 17.98 -22.33 -23.77
N VAL A 580 17.09 -23.32 -23.81
CA VAL A 580 15.87 -23.26 -24.64
C VAL A 580 14.96 -22.12 -24.15
N ASN A 581 14.74 -22.03 -22.82
CA ASN A 581 13.87 -21.02 -22.23
C ASN A 581 14.39 -19.60 -22.44
N SER A 582 15.71 -19.35 -22.27
CA SER A 582 16.27 -18.00 -22.46
C SER A 582 16.21 -17.55 -23.93
N THR A 583 16.39 -18.47 -24.88
CA THR A 583 16.25 -18.18 -26.32
C THR A 583 14.80 -17.90 -26.68
N PHE A 584 13.86 -18.71 -26.19
CA PHE A 584 12.43 -18.48 -26.40
C PHE A 584 11.97 -17.17 -25.76
N LEU A 585 12.44 -16.86 -24.54
CA LEU A 585 12.14 -15.62 -23.84
C LEU A 585 12.55 -14.39 -24.67
N ALA A 586 13.76 -14.38 -25.24
CA ALA A 586 14.22 -13.30 -26.11
C ALA A 586 13.34 -13.15 -27.37
N ALA A 587 12.93 -14.27 -27.97
CA ALA A 587 12.01 -14.26 -29.12
C ALA A 587 10.61 -13.75 -28.73
N ALA A 588 10.12 -14.14 -27.55
CA ALA A 588 8.82 -13.71 -27.05
C ALA A 588 8.80 -12.20 -26.72
N PHE A 589 9.87 -11.65 -26.15
CA PHE A 589 10.02 -10.20 -26.00
C PHE A 589 9.99 -9.48 -27.35
N GLY A 590 10.67 -10.02 -28.37
CA GLY A 590 10.61 -9.49 -29.74
C GLY A 590 9.22 -9.54 -30.35
N ALA A 591 8.36 -10.47 -29.91
CA ALA A 591 6.95 -10.57 -30.31
C ALA A 591 6.01 -9.65 -29.50
N GLY A 592 6.50 -9.01 -28.42
CA GLY A 592 5.73 -8.08 -27.61
C GLY A 592 5.28 -8.63 -26.25
N LEU A 593 5.95 -9.66 -25.71
CA LEU A 593 5.68 -10.16 -24.34
C LEU A 593 6.00 -9.08 -23.31
N ASP A 594 5.04 -8.80 -22.41
CA ASP A 594 5.16 -7.84 -21.31
C ASP A 594 5.56 -8.53 -20.00
N MET A 595 4.92 -9.65 -19.66
CA MET A 595 5.02 -10.27 -18.35
C MET A 595 5.40 -11.76 -18.45
N PRO A 596 6.69 -12.10 -18.43
CA PRO A 596 7.12 -13.50 -18.39
C PRO A 596 6.95 -14.10 -17.02
N ILE A 597 6.29 -15.27 -16.90
CA ILE A 597 6.30 -16.13 -15.72
C ILE A 597 7.53 -17.03 -15.83
N LEU A 598 8.50 -16.85 -14.94
CA LEU A 598 9.78 -17.55 -15.01
C LEU A 598 10.44 -17.67 -13.61
N ASN A 599 11.49 -18.52 -13.53
CA ASN A 599 12.33 -18.60 -12.33
C ASN A 599 13.41 -17.49 -12.33
N PRO A 600 13.26 -16.42 -11.56
CA PRO A 600 14.22 -15.30 -11.58
C PRO A 600 15.59 -15.65 -10.99
N LEU A 601 15.72 -16.76 -10.23
CA LEU A 601 17.02 -17.22 -9.71
C LEU A 601 17.93 -17.78 -10.81
N ASN A 602 17.40 -18.05 -12.02
CA ASN A 602 18.21 -18.53 -13.12
C ASN A 602 18.96 -17.37 -13.81
N ALA A 603 20.29 -17.38 -13.75
CA ALA A 603 21.13 -16.31 -14.31
C ALA A 603 20.84 -16.04 -15.78
N ARG A 604 20.65 -17.07 -16.63
CA ARG A 604 20.36 -16.89 -18.07
C ARG A 604 19.07 -16.11 -18.31
N TYR A 605 18.05 -16.28 -17.47
CA TYR A 605 16.79 -15.54 -17.62
C TYR A 605 16.96 -14.09 -17.18
N ARG A 606 17.67 -13.84 -16.08
CA ARG A 606 18.03 -12.49 -15.65
C ARG A 606 18.84 -11.75 -16.68
N ASP A 607 19.86 -12.41 -17.25
CA ASP A 607 20.70 -11.83 -18.30
C ASP A 607 19.86 -11.46 -19.54
N THR A 608 18.93 -12.33 -19.95
CA THR A 608 18.02 -12.07 -21.07
C THR A 608 17.11 -10.87 -20.76
N VAL A 609 16.51 -10.82 -19.57
CA VAL A 609 15.64 -9.71 -19.15
C VAL A 609 16.42 -8.40 -19.08
N ALA A 610 17.57 -8.39 -18.41
CA ALA A 610 18.41 -7.19 -18.26
C ALA A 610 18.88 -6.66 -19.63
N THR A 611 19.34 -7.56 -20.50
CA THR A 611 19.75 -7.19 -21.86
C THR A 611 18.59 -6.63 -22.68
N PHE A 612 17.41 -7.23 -22.59
CA PHE A 612 16.25 -6.74 -23.34
C PHE A 612 15.74 -5.41 -22.79
N ARG A 613 15.80 -5.18 -21.47
CA ARG A 613 15.46 -3.89 -20.86
C ARG A 613 16.29 -2.74 -21.41
N ILE A 614 17.62 -2.91 -21.60
CA ILE A 614 18.46 -1.87 -22.25
C ILE A 614 18.11 -1.69 -23.72
N LEU A 615 17.89 -2.77 -24.47
CA LEU A 615 17.55 -2.72 -25.91
C LEU A 615 16.18 -2.09 -26.15
N ASN A 616 15.28 -2.18 -25.18
CA ASN A 616 13.91 -1.65 -25.22
C ASN A 616 13.77 -0.26 -24.55
N GLY A 617 14.88 0.34 -24.11
CA GLY A 617 14.90 1.69 -23.53
C GLY A 617 14.33 1.78 -22.11
N GLN A 618 14.14 0.67 -21.41
CA GLN A 618 13.62 0.64 -20.04
C GLN A 618 14.70 0.95 -18.98
N ASP A 619 15.96 0.71 -19.28
CA ASP A 619 17.10 1.05 -18.43
C ASP A 619 17.77 2.33 -18.96
N ALA A 620 17.32 3.48 -18.45
CA ALA A 620 17.81 4.78 -18.90
C ALA A 620 19.31 4.96 -18.63
N GLY A 621 20.09 5.13 -19.71
CA GLY A 621 21.54 5.24 -19.62
C GLY A 621 22.23 3.94 -19.23
N CYS A 622 21.57 2.80 -19.37
CA CYS A 622 22.08 1.46 -19.04
C CYS A 622 22.61 1.32 -17.59
N ARG A 623 22.06 2.08 -16.65
CA ARG A 623 22.59 2.17 -15.28
C ARG A 623 22.52 0.85 -14.53
N ALA A 624 21.34 0.24 -14.48
CA ALA A 624 21.15 -1.03 -13.78
C ALA A 624 21.95 -2.16 -14.42
N PHE A 625 22.07 -2.15 -15.76
CA PHE A 625 22.89 -3.12 -16.46
C PHE A 625 24.38 -2.96 -16.17
N LEU A 626 24.90 -1.72 -16.20
CA LEU A 626 26.30 -1.44 -15.88
C LEU A 626 26.62 -1.80 -14.42
N GLU A 627 25.74 -1.50 -13.50
CA GLU A 627 25.90 -1.86 -12.09
C GLU A 627 25.99 -3.38 -11.91
N ALA A 628 25.09 -4.14 -12.54
CA ALA A 628 25.05 -5.59 -12.42
C ALA A 628 26.19 -6.31 -13.14
N TYR A 629 26.69 -5.76 -14.27
CA TYR A 629 27.58 -6.51 -15.18
C TYR A 629 28.96 -5.87 -15.40
N ALA A 630 29.26 -4.66 -14.89
CA ALA A 630 30.54 -3.99 -15.13
C ALA A 630 31.78 -4.82 -14.71
N ASN A 631 31.64 -5.67 -13.70
CA ASN A 631 32.70 -6.55 -13.20
C ASN A 631 32.35 -8.04 -13.36
N ALA A 632 31.31 -8.40 -14.08
CA ALA A 632 30.92 -9.78 -14.29
C ALA A 632 31.91 -10.47 -15.26
N ALA A 633 32.45 -11.61 -14.87
CA ALA A 633 33.23 -12.44 -15.77
C ALA A 633 32.31 -13.11 -16.79
N ASP A 634 32.70 -13.11 -18.05
CA ASP A 634 31.99 -13.88 -19.08
C ASP A 634 32.07 -15.37 -18.78
N PRO A 635 30.94 -16.03 -18.47
CA PRO A 635 30.96 -17.46 -18.12
C PRO A 635 31.43 -18.36 -19.26
N TYR A 636 31.43 -17.89 -20.51
CA TYR A 636 31.89 -18.61 -21.67
C TYR A 636 33.40 -18.47 -21.85
N GLU A 637 33.99 -17.32 -21.53
CA GLU A 637 35.44 -17.12 -21.55
C GLU A 637 36.12 -17.94 -20.45
N ALA A 638 35.53 -17.96 -19.24
CA ALA A 638 36.02 -18.77 -18.14
C ALA A 638 36.01 -20.28 -18.45
N ALA A 639 35.00 -20.77 -19.16
CA ALA A 639 34.89 -22.18 -19.56
C ALA A 639 35.86 -22.54 -20.72
N ALA A 640 36.28 -21.56 -21.55
CA ALA A 640 37.21 -21.77 -22.64
C ALA A 640 38.69 -21.76 -22.21
N GLY A 641 39.01 -21.51 -20.95
CA GLY A 641 40.39 -21.43 -20.44
C GLY A 641 41.18 -20.23 -20.99
N ILE A 642 40.51 -19.24 -21.56
CA ILE A 642 41.12 -18.03 -22.07
C ILE A 642 41.24 -17.03 -20.93
N SER A 643 42.47 -16.89 -20.40
CA SER A 643 42.75 -15.88 -19.36
C SER A 643 42.82 -14.49 -20.05
N THR A 644 41.84 -13.63 -19.82
CA THR A 644 41.87 -12.22 -20.21
C THR A 644 42.65 -11.32 -19.25
N ALA A 645 43.55 -11.91 -18.44
CA ALA A 645 44.45 -11.14 -17.59
C ALA A 645 45.47 -10.38 -18.47
N GLY A 646 45.06 -9.27 -19.06
CA GLY A 646 45.96 -8.44 -19.87
C GLY A 646 45.32 -7.26 -20.59
N VAL A 647 43.99 -7.12 -20.61
CA VAL A 647 43.37 -5.93 -21.22
C VAL A 647 42.80 -5.05 -20.13
N VAL A 648 43.65 -4.24 -19.54
CA VAL A 648 43.19 -3.09 -18.72
C VAL A 648 42.61 -2.10 -19.71
N GLY A 649 41.30 -2.15 -19.92
CA GLY A 649 40.55 -1.12 -20.61
C GLY A 649 40.61 0.15 -19.78
N GLY A 650 41.26 1.17 -20.31
CA GLY A 650 41.16 2.51 -19.75
C GLY A 650 39.72 2.98 -19.77
N PRO A 651 39.34 3.95 -18.91
CA PRO A 651 37.97 4.41 -18.81
C PRO A 651 37.45 4.90 -20.15
N ILE A 652 36.34 4.34 -20.60
CA ILE A 652 35.61 4.82 -21.78
C ILE A 652 35.12 6.23 -21.42
N PRO A 653 35.44 7.27 -22.19
CA PRO A 653 34.94 8.61 -21.94
C PRO A 653 33.43 8.62 -22.20
N VAL A 654 32.68 8.74 -21.15
CA VAL A 654 31.23 9.02 -21.21
C VAL A 654 31.06 10.51 -21.48
N GLY A 655 30.71 10.84 -22.70
CA GLY A 655 30.39 12.22 -23.08
C GLY A 655 30.89 12.61 -24.47
N GLY A 656 30.15 12.25 -25.49
CA GLY A 656 30.29 12.77 -26.83
C GLY A 656 28.97 12.65 -27.57
N ASP A 657 28.40 13.81 -27.86
CA ASP A 657 27.19 14.05 -28.65
C ASP A 657 27.21 13.27 -29.95
N LEU A 658 26.41 12.20 -30.09
CA LEU A 658 26.22 11.49 -31.35
C LEU A 658 25.13 12.20 -32.14
N GLY A 659 25.56 13.25 -32.89
CA GLY A 659 24.76 13.90 -33.93
C GLY A 659 24.23 12.89 -34.96
N ARG A 660 22.97 13.07 -35.35
CA ARG A 660 22.27 12.34 -36.43
C ARG A 660 23.10 12.24 -37.69
N PRO A 661 23.13 11.08 -38.40
CA PRO A 661 23.73 10.99 -39.72
C PRO A 661 22.80 11.62 -40.77
N SER A 662 23.27 12.65 -41.44
CA SER A 662 22.73 13.09 -42.74
C SER A 662 23.48 12.36 -43.86
N ALA A 663 22.71 11.89 -44.87
CA ALA A 663 23.24 11.21 -46.04
C ALA A 663 24.04 12.16 -46.94
N ALA A 664 25.06 11.60 -47.56
CA ALA A 664 25.70 11.87 -48.84
C ALA A 664 27.16 12.31 -48.79
N GLY A 665 27.99 11.55 -49.51
CA GLY A 665 29.04 12.04 -50.42
C GLY A 665 30.45 11.97 -49.86
N ALA A 666 31.21 11.14 -50.59
CA ALA A 666 32.64 10.91 -50.58
C ALA A 666 33.51 12.19 -50.63
N ASN A 667 34.62 12.12 -49.97
CA ASN A 667 36.00 12.37 -50.46
C ASN A 667 36.88 13.16 -49.49
N LEU A 668 37.94 12.49 -49.07
CA LEU A 668 39.36 12.87 -49.06
C LEU A 668 39.85 14.21 -48.44
N VAL A 669 40.72 14.02 -47.44
CA VAL A 669 42.07 14.68 -47.29
C VAL A 669 42.16 15.99 -46.46
N ARG A 670 42.94 15.86 -45.38
CA ARG A 670 43.97 16.77 -44.81
C ARG A 670 43.66 17.99 -43.95
N GLU A 671 44.28 17.89 -42.77
CA GLU A 671 45.08 18.90 -42.05
C GLU A 671 44.43 20.15 -41.41
N GLY A 672 44.65 20.20 -40.15
CA GLY A 672 45.25 21.38 -39.54
C GLY A 672 44.37 22.37 -38.82
N GLY A 673 44.68 22.60 -37.59
CA GLY A 673 44.59 23.93 -37.02
C GLY A 673 43.71 24.09 -35.75
N ALA A 674 44.42 24.41 -34.75
CA ALA A 674 44.05 24.81 -33.39
C ALA A 674 43.12 26.04 -33.30
N SER A 675 42.48 26.13 -32.15
CA SER A 675 42.39 27.36 -31.36
C SER A 675 41.01 27.91 -30.96
N THR A 676 40.85 27.99 -29.66
CA THR A 676 40.18 29.00 -28.84
C THR A 676 38.67 29.02 -28.70
N ALA A 677 38.30 28.88 -27.40
CA ALA A 677 37.06 29.38 -26.80
C ALA A 677 37.04 30.96 -26.83
N PRO A 678 35.91 31.61 -26.60
CA PRO A 678 35.34 31.65 -25.27
C PRO A 678 33.78 31.86 -25.14
N THR A 679 33.30 31.49 -23.99
CA THR A 679 32.36 32.16 -23.02
C THR A 679 30.99 32.68 -23.43
N ASP A 680 30.10 32.33 -22.51
CA ASP A 680 28.98 33.05 -21.91
C ASP A 680 27.55 32.91 -22.49
N GLY A 681 26.65 32.50 -21.56
CA GLY A 681 25.25 32.87 -21.63
C GLY A 681 24.25 31.87 -21.07
N ALA A 682 24.09 31.89 -19.76
CA ALA A 682 23.07 31.17 -18.99
C ALA A 682 21.64 31.40 -19.49
N ARG A 683 20.81 30.37 -19.42
CA ARG A 683 19.48 30.39 -18.80
C ARG A 683 18.93 28.99 -18.56
N ASN A 684 18.63 28.77 -17.29
CA ASN A 684 17.92 27.63 -16.73
C ASN A 684 16.56 27.41 -17.36
N ASN A 685 16.20 26.16 -17.52
CA ASN A 685 14.89 25.59 -17.22
C ASN A 685 15.04 24.06 -17.13
N ASP A 686 15.51 23.59 -15.98
CA ASP A 686 15.38 22.19 -15.59
C ASP A 686 14.06 22.02 -14.82
N VAL A 687 13.09 21.40 -15.46
CA VAL A 687 12.00 20.73 -14.75
C VAL A 687 12.50 19.32 -14.50
N ALA A 688 12.99 19.06 -13.30
CA ALA A 688 13.41 17.76 -12.87
C ALA A 688 12.15 16.89 -12.67
N ALA A 689 11.94 15.93 -13.56
CA ALA A 689 11.12 14.76 -13.28
C ALA A 689 11.86 13.94 -12.22
N GLY A 690 11.31 13.94 -11.00
CA GLY A 690 11.80 13.11 -9.90
C GLY A 690 11.58 11.64 -10.25
N VAL A 691 12.63 10.97 -10.65
CA VAL A 691 12.67 9.51 -10.74
C VAL A 691 13.18 9.02 -9.39
N PHE A 692 12.29 8.46 -8.60
CA PHE A 692 12.68 7.73 -7.39
C PHE A 692 13.52 6.51 -7.77
N PRO A 693 14.59 6.18 -7.04
CA PRO A 693 15.43 5.03 -7.35
C PRO A 693 14.68 3.74 -7.02
N VAL A 694 14.27 3.03 -8.05
CA VAL A 694 13.90 1.61 -7.94
C VAL A 694 15.20 0.81 -8.02
N GLY A 695 15.58 0.18 -6.93
CA GLY A 695 16.68 -0.79 -6.89
C GLY A 695 17.98 -0.27 -6.28
N GLY A 696 17.96 -0.09 -4.96
CA GLY A 696 19.18 -0.20 -4.16
C GLY A 696 19.65 -1.65 -4.18
N ASP A 697 20.95 -1.85 -4.31
CA ASP A 697 21.64 -3.14 -4.27
C ASP A 697 21.16 -4.01 -3.09
N LEU A 698 20.29 -4.98 -3.38
CA LEU A 698 20.06 -6.13 -2.51
C LEU A 698 21.06 -7.23 -2.90
N GLY A 699 22.34 -6.87 -2.99
CA GLY A 699 23.42 -7.81 -2.89
C GLY A 699 23.26 -8.63 -1.61
N ARG A 700 23.78 -9.88 -1.57
CA ARG A 700 23.81 -10.68 -0.34
C ARG A 700 23.79 -9.74 0.86
N PRO A 701 22.98 -9.95 1.89
CA PRO A 701 23.19 -9.26 3.14
C PRO A 701 24.59 -9.61 3.63
N SER A 702 25.59 -8.92 3.10
CA SER A 702 26.79 -8.72 3.83
C SER A 702 26.32 -7.91 5.01
N VAL A 703 26.45 -8.44 6.21
CA VAL A 703 26.51 -7.62 7.42
C VAL A 703 27.26 -6.36 6.99
N PRO A 704 26.63 -5.17 7.05
CA PRO A 704 27.25 -3.96 6.51
C PRO A 704 28.69 -3.90 7.01
N SER A 705 29.64 -3.63 6.14
CA SER A 705 31.07 -3.50 6.50
C SER A 705 31.36 -2.31 7.40
N GLY A 706 30.40 -1.92 8.19
CA GLY A 706 30.36 -0.87 9.18
C GLY A 706 29.48 -1.19 10.39
N CYS A 707 28.83 -2.36 10.42
CA CYS A 707 28.23 -2.85 11.66
C CYS A 707 29.39 -3.21 12.60
N PRO A 708 29.56 -2.56 13.76
CA PRO A 708 30.54 -2.96 14.75
C PRO A 708 30.01 -4.19 15.50
N ILE A 709 29.76 -5.32 14.80
CA ILE A 709 29.80 -6.61 15.45
C ILE A 709 31.30 -6.84 15.61
N PRO A 710 31.89 -6.73 16.79
CA PRO A 710 33.22 -7.21 16.99
C PRO A 710 33.09 -8.73 16.84
N ILE A 711 33.31 -9.22 15.63
CA ILE A 711 33.61 -10.63 15.41
C ILE A 711 34.94 -10.79 16.12
N THR A 712 34.87 -10.97 17.44
CA THR A 712 36.03 -11.37 18.24
C THR A 712 36.45 -12.72 17.71
N GLU A 713 37.72 -13.08 17.84
CA GLU A 713 38.30 -14.37 17.43
C GLU A 713 37.48 -15.59 17.91
N THR A 714 36.57 -15.41 18.89
CA THR A 714 35.64 -16.40 19.44
C THR A 714 34.45 -16.74 18.51
N PHE A 715 34.08 -15.90 17.55
CA PHE A 715 32.95 -16.15 16.62
C PHE A 715 33.39 -16.55 15.20
N ALA A 716 34.67 -16.73 14.95
CA ALA A 716 35.18 -17.04 13.62
C ALA A 716 34.57 -18.31 13.00
N ASP A 717 34.28 -19.33 13.80
CA ASP A 717 33.58 -20.57 13.36
C ASP A 717 32.06 -20.44 13.38
N ALA A 718 31.49 -19.40 14.01
CA ALA A 718 30.05 -19.12 14.10
C ALA A 718 29.60 -18.05 13.09
N ALA A 719 30.51 -17.42 12.36
CA ALA A 719 30.18 -16.30 11.44
C ALA A 719 29.12 -16.68 10.40
N ASP A 720 29.15 -17.89 9.86
CA ASP A 720 28.14 -18.39 8.93
C ASP A 720 26.77 -18.57 9.61
N VAL A 721 26.74 -18.97 10.88
CA VAL A 721 25.51 -19.14 11.67
C VAL A 721 24.90 -17.78 11.99
N VAL A 722 25.73 -16.81 12.40
CA VAL A 722 25.29 -15.43 12.69
C VAL A 722 24.76 -14.74 11.43
N SER A 723 25.46 -14.89 10.28
CA SER A 723 25.01 -14.35 9.00
C SER A 723 23.68 -14.94 8.56
N HIS A 724 23.52 -16.26 8.71
CA HIS A 724 22.26 -16.95 8.42
C HIS A 724 21.13 -16.52 9.37
N LEU A 725 21.43 -16.34 10.65
CA LEU A 725 20.48 -15.86 11.65
C LEU A 725 20.01 -14.43 11.30
N ALA A 726 20.94 -13.54 10.93
CA ALA A 726 20.61 -12.17 10.50
C ALA A 726 19.69 -12.19 9.27
N GLU A 727 19.99 -13.02 8.25
CA GLU A 727 19.12 -13.18 7.08
C GLU A 727 17.73 -13.66 7.48
N CYS A 728 17.62 -14.65 8.37
CA CYS A 728 16.34 -15.19 8.83
C CYS A 728 15.52 -14.16 9.60
N VAL A 729 16.15 -13.33 10.44
CA VAL A 729 15.49 -12.24 11.16
C VAL A 729 14.97 -11.17 10.18
N LEU A 730 15.80 -10.73 9.24
CA LEU A 730 15.39 -9.74 8.22
C LEU A 730 14.28 -10.25 7.31
N GLU A 731 14.16 -11.55 7.12
CA GLU A 731 13.09 -12.20 6.36
C GLU A 731 11.87 -12.56 7.22
N GLY A 732 11.92 -12.38 8.55
CA GLY A 732 10.82 -12.69 9.47
C GLY A 732 10.56 -14.19 9.64
N ARG A 733 11.60 -15.04 9.57
CA ARG A 733 11.51 -16.52 9.67
C ARG A 733 11.87 -17.01 11.06
N SER A 734 10.87 -17.39 11.85
CA SER A 734 11.04 -17.73 13.27
C SER A 734 11.69 -19.10 13.52
N ALA A 735 11.29 -20.15 12.79
CA ALA A 735 11.80 -21.49 13.03
C ALA A 735 13.31 -21.62 12.74
N PRO A 736 13.87 -21.11 11.63
CA PRO A 736 15.32 -21.10 11.41
C PRO A 736 16.09 -20.27 12.42
N VAL A 737 15.52 -19.16 12.95
CA VAL A 737 16.14 -18.36 14.02
C VAL A 737 16.28 -19.17 15.28
N ALA A 738 15.25 -19.92 15.70
CA ALA A 738 15.33 -20.80 16.86
C ALA A 738 16.44 -21.86 16.69
N VAL A 739 16.54 -22.50 15.51
CA VAL A 739 17.58 -23.51 15.22
C VAL A 739 18.99 -22.89 15.23
N ALA A 740 19.17 -21.70 14.65
CA ALA A 740 20.46 -21.01 14.67
C ALA A 740 20.85 -20.59 16.08
N THR A 741 19.89 -20.11 16.87
CA THR A 741 20.07 -19.75 18.28
C THR A 741 20.49 -20.95 19.11
N GLU A 742 19.84 -22.11 18.91
CA GLU A 742 20.22 -23.35 19.63
C GLU A 742 21.70 -23.75 19.39
N ARG A 743 22.15 -23.59 18.14
CA ARG A 743 23.56 -23.82 17.77
C ARG A 743 24.52 -22.84 18.45
N LEU A 744 24.17 -21.57 18.51
CA LEU A 744 24.99 -20.55 19.18
C LEU A 744 25.09 -20.84 20.69
N LEU A 745 24.00 -21.30 21.30
CA LEU A 745 23.97 -21.66 22.73
C LEU A 745 24.77 -22.95 23.09
N GLU A 746 25.26 -23.70 22.12
CA GLU A 746 26.21 -24.82 22.39
C GLU A 746 27.56 -24.29 22.80
N THR A 747 27.98 -23.10 22.37
CA THR A 747 29.31 -22.54 22.55
C THR A 747 29.33 -21.17 23.22
N HIS A 748 28.20 -20.49 23.32
CA HIS A 748 28.06 -19.11 23.83
C HIS A 748 27.02 -19.06 24.94
N ASP A 749 27.22 -18.12 25.86
CA ASP A 749 26.22 -17.80 26.89
C ASP A 749 25.00 -17.09 26.27
N GLY A 750 23.82 -17.30 26.84
CA GLY A 750 22.57 -16.70 26.31
C GLY A 750 22.59 -15.18 26.30
N LEU A 751 23.17 -14.53 27.30
CA LEU A 751 23.30 -13.08 27.38
C LEU A 751 24.24 -12.52 26.28
N ALA A 752 25.33 -13.24 26.00
CA ALA A 752 26.25 -12.89 24.92
C ALA A 752 25.55 -13.01 23.55
N VAL A 753 24.71 -14.05 23.34
CA VAL A 753 23.92 -14.19 22.08
C VAL A 753 22.93 -13.04 21.92
N ILE A 754 22.30 -12.58 23.01
CA ILE A 754 21.40 -11.41 22.96
C ILE A 754 22.19 -10.17 22.59
N ASN A 755 23.23 -9.82 23.36
CA ASN A 755 23.91 -8.53 23.23
C ASN A 755 24.80 -8.44 21.99
N ASP A 756 25.49 -9.52 21.63
CA ASP A 756 26.50 -9.49 20.56
C ASP A 756 25.94 -9.93 19.20
N VAL A 757 24.74 -10.55 19.16
CA VAL A 757 24.14 -11.05 17.92
C VAL A 757 22.76 -10.42 17.67
N PHE A 758 21.80 -10.59 18.59
CA PHE A 758 20.44 -10.12 18.33
C PHE A 758 20.30 -8.58 18.34
N VAL A 759 20.91 -7.89 19.30
CA VAL A 759 20.83 -6.42 19.39
C VAL A 759 21.39 -5.76 18.13
N PRO A 760 22.59 -6.10 17.60
CA PRO A 760 23.07 -5.53 16.33
C PRO A 760 22.19 -5.83 15.12
N ILE A 761 21.52 -7.01 15.08
CA ILE A 761 20.60 -7.34 13.99
C ILE A 761 19.34 -6.46 14.08
N LEU A 762 18.81 -6.26 15.28
CA LEU A 762 17.67 -5.37 15.52
C LEU A 762 17.98 -3.91 15.18
N ASP A 763 19.22 -3.44 15.42
CA ASP A 763 19.68 -2.12 14.97
C ASP A 763 19.63 -1.98 13.45
N VAL A 764 20.03 -3.04 12.71
CA VAL A 764 19.90 -3.07 11.24
C VAL A 764 18.42 -3.03 10.80
N VAL A 765 17.54 -3.75 11.50
CA VAL A 765 16.09 -3.72 11.25
C VAL A 765 15.55 -2.30 11.48
N GLY A 766 15.93 -1.65 12.59
CA GLY A 766 15.55 -0.27 12.89
C GLY A 766 16.06 0.72 11.85
N GLN A 767 17.34 0.59 11.42
CA GLN A 767 17.89 1.42 10.36
C GLN A 767 17.14 1.29 9.05
N LYS A 768 16.78 0.07 8.64
CA LYS A 768 15.97 -0.18 7.42
C LYS A 768 14.58 0.45 7.52
N TYR A 769 14.00 0.50 8.70
CA TYR A 769 12.75 1.18 8.95
C TYR A 769 12.91 2.71 8.82
N ASP A 770 13.95 3.28 9.43
CA ASP A 770 14.27 4.72 9.33
C ASP A 770 14.58 5.15 7.88
N GLU A 771 15.21 4.29 7.09
CA GLU A 771 15.48 4.49 5.66
C GLU A 771 14.24 4.32 4.76
N GLY A 772 13.08 3.92 5.32
CA GLY A 772 11.86 3.66 4.56
C GLY A 772 11.96 2.45 3.63
N THR A 773 12.88 1.51 3.87
CA THR A 773 13.01 0.24 3.15
C THR A 773 12.26 -0.89 3.83
N PHE A 774 12.02 -0.79 5.14
CA PHE A 774 11.11 -1.62 5.92
C PHE A 774 9.93 -0.76 6.38
N PHE A 775 8.78 -1.40 6.51
CA PHE A 775 7.58 -0.83 7.08
C PHE A 775 7.11 -1.66 8.26
N LEU A 776 6.07 -1.23 8.95
CA LEU A 776 5.59 -1.90 10.16
C LEU A 776 5.42 -3.43 10.01
N PRO A 777 4.87 -3.98 8.92
CA PRO A 777 4.74 -5.43 8.78
C PRO A 777 6.09 -6.17 8.82
N GLN A 778 7.13 -5.66 8.12
CA GLN A 778 8.46 -6.26 8.11
C GLN A 778 9.15 -6.12 9.48
N LEU A 779 8.99 -4.96 10.11
CA LEU A 779 9.52 -4.72 11.46
C LEU A 779 8.93 -5.72 12.47
N MET A 780 7.63 -5.97 12.40
CA MET A 780 6.94 -6.94 13.25
C MET A 780 7.36 -8.38 12.97
N ALA A 781 7.45 -8.76 11.70
CA ALA A 781 7.91 -10.09 11.32
C ALA A 781 9.34 -10.37 11.81
N SER A 782 10.24 -9.38 11.69
CA SER A 782 11.61 -9.46 12.22
C SER A 782 11.63 -9.60 13.75
N ALA A 783 10.80 -8.81 14.45
CA ALA A 783 10.72 -8.84 15.91
C ALA A 783 10.15 -10.19 16.41
N GLU A 784 9.15 -10.75 15.74
CA GLU A 784 8.61 -12.08 16.08
C GLU A 784 9.62 -13.18 15.82
N ALA A 785 10.44 -13.07 14.78
CA ALA A 785 11.53 -14.01 14.52
C ALA A 785 12.59 -13.97 15.63
N VAL A 786 12.97 -12.79 16.13
CA VAL A 786 13.89 -12.62 17.27
C VAL A 786 13.29 -13.17 18.55
N LYS A 787 12.00 -12.98 18.79
CA LYS A 787 11.28 -13.51 19.95
C LYS A 787 11.42 -15.02 20.05
N ALA A 788 11.37 -15.76 18.94
CA ALA A 788 11.59 -17.22 18.95
C ALA A 788 12.98 -17.61 19.50
N GLY A 789 14.01 -16.80 19.21
CA GLY A 789 15.35 -16.97 19.79
C GLY A 789 15.40 -16.63 21.29
N PHE A 790 14.77 -15.54 21.69
CA PHE A 790 14.71 -15.13 23.10
C PHE A 790 13.95 -16.14 23.97
N ASP A 791 12.83 -16.67 23.49
CA ASP A 791 12.07 -17.69 24.19
C ASP A 791 12.92 -18.94 24.45
N LEU A 792 13.70 -19.37 23.45
CA LEU A 792 14.63 -20.51 23.60
C LEU A 792 15.73 -20.23 24.62
N ILE A 793 16.35 -19.04 24.61
CA ILE A 793 17.36 -18.62 25.58
C ILE A 793 16.75 -18.65 26.99
N ARG A 794 15.56 -18.08 27.16
CA ARG A 794 14.84 -18.02 28.44
C ARG A 794 14.49 -19.42 28.97
N ASP A 795 13.97 -20.29 28.12
CA ASP A 795 13.59 -21.65 28.52
C ASP A 795 14.83 -22.48 28.94
N ARG A 796 15.97 -22.29 28.25
CA ARG A 796 17.23 -22.93 28.62
C ARG A 796 17.77 -22.40 29.94
N ALA A 797 17.67 -21.09 30.21
CA ALA A 797 18.04 -20.47 31.47
C ALA A 797 17.16 -21.00 32.64
N ARG A 798 15.84 -21.09 32.43
CA ARG A 798 14.92 -21.70 33.42
C ARG A 798 15.24 -23.18 33.71
N ALA A 799 15.53 -23.95 32.67
CA ALA A 799 15.92 -25.37 32.83
C ALA A 799 17.24 -25.53 33.61
N ALA A 800 18.21 -24.65 33.38
CA ALA A 800 19.49 -24.63 34.10
C ALA A 800 19.29 -24.27 35.59
N SER A 801 18.44 -23.24 35.86
CA SER A 801 18.11 -22.81 37.25
C SER A 801 17.32 -23.86 38.02
N ALA A 802 16.44 -24.63 37.40
CA ALA A 802 15.67 -25.69 38.02
C ALA A 802 16.54 -26.88 38.47
N ASN A 803 17.74 -27.05 37.86
CA ASN A 803 18.70 -28.13 38.17
C ASN A 803 19.84 -27.68 39.10
N ALA A 804 19.92 -26.41 39.48
CA ALA A 804 20.94 -25.87 40.36
C ALA A 804 20.49 -25.96 41.82
N THR A 805 21.27 -26.58 42.68
CA THR A 805 21.15 -26.45 44.15
C THR A 805 21.48 -24.99 44.53
N PRO A 806 20.71 -24.30 45.37
CA PRO A 806 20.98 -22.91 45.71
C PRO A 806 22.33 -22.78 46.43
N THR A 807 23.28 -22.12 45.78
CA THR A 807 24.50 -21.60 46.42
C THR A 807 24.38 -20.10 46.52
N GLU A 808 24.54 -19.55 47.73
CA GLU A 808 24.57 -18.11 47.99
C GLU A 808 25.71 -17.49 47.17
N GLY A 809 25.38 -16.73 46.11
CA GLY A 809 26.40 -16.01 45.37
C GLY A 809 26.19 -15.88 43.83
N ASP A 810 25.14 -16.46 43.25
CA ASP A 810 24.97 -16.44 41.81
C ASP A 810 24.33 -15.14 41.34
N ALA A 811 24.92 -14.58 40.30
CA ALA A 811 24.57 -13.34 39.64
C ALA A 811 23.08 -13.29 39.25
N HIS A 812 22.46 -12.18 39.64
CA HIS A 812 21.10 -11.83 39.42
C HIS A 812 20.73 -11.98 37.93
N VAL A 813 19.90 -12.97 37.60
CA VAL A 813 19.05 -12.88 36.41
C VAL A 813 18.02 -11.83 36.78
N PRO A 814 17.91 -10.71 36.03
CA PRO A 814 16.95 -9.64 36.35
C PRO A 814 15.56 -10.26 36.48
N ALA A 815 14.88 -9.96 37.60
CA ALA A 815 13.50 -10.39 37.78
C ALA A 815 12.65 -9.75 36.67
N GLU A 816 11.60 -10.40 36.19
CA GLU A 816 10.65 -9.89 35.19
C GLU A 816 10.14 -8.46 35.48
N SER A 817 10.32 -7.96 36.70
CA SER A 817 9.98 -6.60 37.18
C SER A 817 10.98 -5.50 36.80
N ASP A 818 12.23 -5.84 36.44
CA ASP A 818 13.28 -4.84 36.31
C ASP A 818 13.24 -4.07 34.97
N ARG A 819 12.55 -4.58 33.94
CA ARG A 819 12.34 -3.96 32.63
C ARG A 819 10.85 -3.75 32.33
N ALA A 820 10.07 -3.36 33.37
CA ALA A 820 8.65 -3.07 33.22
C ALA A 820 8.41 -1.66 32.66
N ILE A 821 7.58 -1.55 31.65
CA ILE A 821 7.16 -0.31 30.98
C ILE A 821 5.64 -0.22 31.04
N ILE A 822 5.10 0.91 31.48
CA ILE A 822 3.68 1.22 31.35
C ILE A 822 3.43 1.89 30.01
N VAL A 823 2.37 1.49 29.30
CA VAL A 823 1.88 2.23 28.13
C VAL A 823 0.41 2.59 28.31
N ALA A 824 0.06 3.82 27.96
CA ALA A 824 -1.31 4.33 28.07
C ALA A 824 -1.62 5.33 26.96
N THR A 825 -2.86 5.34 26.47
CA THR A 825 -3.39 6.47 25.71
C THR A 825 -4.03 7.44 26.72
N VAL A 826 -3.65 8.70 26.64
CA VAL A 826 -4.00 9.73 27.63
C VAL A 826 -5.49 10.00 27.71
N GLN A 827 -5.94 10.57 28.82
CA GLN A 827 -7.33 10.89 29.09
C GLN A 827 -7.96 11.73 27.97
N GLY A 828 -9.15 11.32 27.52
CA GLY A 828 -9.91 11.94 26.44
C GLY A 828 -9.53 11.42 25.05
N ASP A 829 -8.47 10.62 24.92
CA ASP A 829 -8.08 10.02 23.64
C ASP A 829 -8.48 8.54 23.57
N ILE A 830 -9.27 8.21 22.56
CA ILE A 830 -9.79 6.84 22.33
C ILE A 830 -8.98 6.07 21.26
N HIS A 831 -7.99 6.74 20.68
CA HIS A 831 -7.18 6.17 19.60
C HIS A 831 -5.98 5.44 20.20
N ASP A 832 -6.00 4.12 20.16
CA ASP A 832 -4.96 3.28 20.75
C ASP A 832 -4.11 2.47 19.75
N ILE A 833 -4.30 2.68 18.44
CA ILE A 833 -3.53 1.98 17.41
C ILE A 833 -2.04 2.21 17.61
N GLY A 834 -1.60 3.45 17.71
CA GLY A 834 -0.18 3.80 17.91
C GLY A 834 0.38 3.17 19.19
N LYS A 835 -0.35 3.26 20.30
CA LYS A 835 0.02 2.64 21.57
C LYS A 835 0.13 1.11 21.46
N ASN A 836 -0.81 0.46 20.76
CA ASN A 836 -0.81 -0.99 20.61
C ASN A 836 0.36 -1.48 19.76
N ILE A 837 0.76 -0.71 18.75
CA ILE A 837 1.97 -0.97 17.97
C ILE A 837 3.23 -0.84 18.85
N VAL A 838 3.34 0.23 19.64
CA VAL A 838 4.44 0.44 20.59
C VAL A 838 4.52 -0.70 21.61
N LYS A 839 3.39 -1.07 22.22
CA LYS A 839 3.27 -2.21 23.15
C LYS A 839 3.84 -3.47 22.52
N MET A 840 3.33 -3.84 21.35
CA MET A 840 3.71 -5.08 20.66
C MET A 840 5.21 -5.10 20.35
N LEU A 841 5.78 -4.00 19.87
CA LEU A 841 7.21 -3.92 19.61
C LEU A 841 8.02 -4.03 20.90
N LEU A 842 7.67 -3.31 21.96
CA LEU A 842 8.35 -3.40 23.25
C LEU A 842 8.31 -4.83 23.81
N GLU A 843 7.16 -5.51 23.75
CA GLU A 843 7.03 -6.92 24.16
C GLU A 843 7.96 -7.83 23.33
N ASN A 844 8.06 -7.62 22.02
CA ASN A 844 8.92 -8.36 21.11
C ASN A 844 10.42 -8.11 21.35
N TYR A 845 10.76 -6.91 21.86
CA TYR A 845 12.14 -6.57 22.30
C TYR A 845 12.45 -7.03 23.73
N GLY A 846 11.56 -7.82 24.34
CA GLY A 846 11.80 -8.46 25.63
C GLY A 846 11.48 -7.61 26.85
N PHE A 847 10.75 -6.49 26.67
CA PHE A 847 10.24 -5.69 27.79
C PHE A 847 8.93 -6.27 28.34
N THR A 848 8.71 -6.10 29.63
CA THR A 848 7.41 -6.40 30.26
C THR A 848 6.50 -5.19 30.14
N VAL A 849 5.51 -5.25 29.25
CA VAL A 849 4.62 -4.10 29.00
C VAL A 849 3.32 -4.22 29.80
N ILE A 850 3.00 -3.18 30.56
CA ILE A 850 1.78 -3.02 31.34
C ILE A 850 0.89 -2.04 30.59
N ASP A 851 -0.07 -2.55 29.87
CA ASP A 851 -0.99 -1.76 29.05
C ASP A 851 -2.20 -1.32 29.89
N LEU A 852 -2.35 -0.03 30.14
CA LEU A 852 -3.49 0.51 30.87
C LEU A 852 -4.70 0.82 29.96
N GLY A 853 -4.53 0.63 28.63
CA GLY A 853 -5.60 0.89 27.69
C GLY A 853 -5.65 2.34 27.19
N ARG A 854 -6.85 2.81 26.88
CA ARG A 854 -7.13 4.14 26.33
C ARG A 854 -7.96 4.96 27.31
N ASP A 855 -7.98 6.29 27.11
CA ASP A 855 -8.70 7.25 27.98
C ASP A 855 -8.31 7.11 29.46
N VAL A 856 -7.00 6.99 29.72
CA VAL A 856 -6.51 6.70 31.06
C VAL A 856 -6.28 8.00 31.84
N ALA A 857 -6.95 8.14 32.97
CA ALA A 857 -6.80 9.29 33.84
C ALA A 857 -5.36 9.39 34.42
N PRO A 858 -4.78 10.61 34.58
CA PRO A 858 -3.42 10.81 35.09
C PRO A 858 -3.18 10.09 36.43
N GLU A 859 -4.12 10.11 37.32
CA GLU A 859 -4.06 9.47 38.65
C GLU A 859 -3.96 7.95 38.58
N ALA A 860 -4.64 7.34 37.59
CA ALA A 860 -4.59 5.89 37.35
C ALA A 860 -3.20 5.47 36.82
N ILE A 861 -2.59 6.26 35.93
CA ILE A 861 -1.23 6.03 35.43
C ILE A 861 -0.22 6.07 36.57
N VAL A 862 -0.29 7.12 37.41
CA VAL A 862 0.59 7.26 38.59
C VAL A 862 0.37 6.12 39.60
N ALA A 863 -0.85 5.69 39.83
CA ALA A 863 -1.16 4.58 40.72
C ALA A 863 -0.56 3.27 40.17
N ALA A 864 -0.76 2.98 38.89
CA ALA A 864 -0.19 1.80 38.23
C ALA A 864 1.36 1.80 38.28
N ALA A 865 2.01 2.92 38.04
CA ALA A 865 3.47 3.01 38.13
C ALA A 865 4.00 2.76 39.55
N ARG A 866 3.28 3.23 40.55
CA ARG A 866 3.61 2.97 41.97
C ARG A 866 3.41 1.52 42.36
N ASP A 867 2.32 0.89 41.92
CA ASP A 867 1.98 -0.48 42.26
C ASP A 867 2.88 -1.51 41.55
N THR A 868 3.32 -1.21 40.33
CA THR A 868 4.12 -2.12 39.50
C THR A 868 5.63 -1.86 39.63
N GLY A 869 6.04 -0.70 40.12
CA GLY A 869 7.44 -0.29 40.18
C GLY A 869 8.04 0.02 38.81
N ALA A 870 7.25 0.24 37.79
CA ALA A 870 7.71 0.60 36.45
C ALA A 870 8.48 1.92 36.48
N ARG A 871 9.64 1.96 35.81
CA ARG A 871 10.55 3.11 35.77
C ARG A 871 10.36 3.97 34.51
N LEU A 872 9.71 3.45 33.48
CA LEU A 872 9.41 4.13 32.22
C LEU A 872 7.92 4.07 31.94
N ILE A 873 7.33 5.20 31.57
CA ILE A 873 5.93 5.33 31.15
C ILE A 873 5.89 5.85 29.73
N GLY A 874 5.24 5.14 28.80
CA GLY A 874 4.94 5.57 27.44
C GLY A 874 3.53 6.14 27.33
N LEU A 875 3.40 7.40 26.93
CA LEU A 875 2.12 8.08 26.72
C LEU A 875 1.87 8.30 25.24
N SER A 876 0.66 7.99 24.76
CA SER A 876 0.25 8.19 23.38
C SER A 876 -0.91 9.18 23.29
N ALA A 877 -0.86 10.09 22.29
CA ALA A 877 -1.99 10.92 21.88
C ALA A 877 -2.07 11.05 20.37
N LEU A 878 -3.25 10.85 19.81
CA LEU A 878 -3.52 11.02 18.37
C LEU A 878 -4.25 12.32 18.08
N MET A 879 -5.02 12.82 19.02
CA MET A 879 -5.79 14.06 18.88
C MET A 879 -5.08 15.22 19.54
N THR A 880 -5.07 16.36 18.86
CA THR A 880 -4.53 17.62 19.40
C THR A 880 -5.28 18.08 20.65
N THR A 881 -6.58 17.72 20.77
CA THR A 881 -7.45 18.04 21.90
C THR A 881 -7.05 17.34 23.20
N THR A 882 -6.30 16.25 23.13
CA THR A 882 -5.95 15.41 24.28
C THR A 882 -4.54 15.64 24.81
N VAL A 883 -3.78 16.47 24.10
CA VAL A 883 -2.39 16.78 24.46
C VAL A 883 -2.27 17.49 25.82
N GLY A 884 -3.25 18.31 26.21
CA GLY A 884 -3.29 18.92 27.55
C GLY A 884 -3.45 17.89 28.70
N ALA A 885 -4.03 16.69 28.41
CA ALA A 885 -4.05 15.59 29.38
C ALA A 885 -2.66 14.93 29.50
N MET A 886 -1.90 14.85 28.42
CA MET A 886 -0.52 14.36 28.43
C MET A 886 0.37 15.24 29.31
N GLU A 887 0.33 16.57 29.15
CA GLU A 887 1.07 17.53 29.97
C GLU A 887 0.73 17.39 31.46
N ARG A 888 -0.55 17.31 31.79
CA ARG A 888 -0.99 17.06 33.20
C ARG A 888 -0.46 15.74 33.74
N THR A 889 -0.45 14.68 32.94
CA THR A 889 0.06 13.38 33.34
C THR A 889 1.56 13.45 33.65
N ILE A 890 2.35 14.08 32.78
CA ILE A 890 3.80 14.25 32.96
C ILE A 890 4.07 15.04 34.25
N ALA A 891 3.40 16.18 34.44
CA ALA A 891 3.56 16.99 35.65
C ALA A 891 3.25 16.19 36.92
N LEU A 892 2.19 15.41 36.91
CA LEU A 892 1.77 14.58 38.06
C LEU A 892 2.75 13.43 38.34
N VAL A 893 3.29 12.79 37.28
CA VAL A 893 4.32 11.75 37.41
C VAL A 893 5.59 12.33 38.03
N HIS A 894 6.10 13.44 37.53
CA HIS A 894 7.32 14.09 38.06
C HIS A 894 7.15 14.59 39.49
N GLU A 895 5.95 15.08 39.86
CA GLU A 895 5.65 15.51 41.23
C GLU A 895 5.60 14.34 42.22
N GLN A 896 4.95 13.21 41.84
CA GLN A 896 4.63 12.13 42.77
C GLN A 896 5.59 10.94 42.70
N LEU A 897 6.32 10.77 41.61
CA LEU A 897 7.20 9.64 41.36
C LEU A 897 8.60 10.11 40.84
N PRO A 898 9.36 10.83 41.69
CA PRO A 898 10.68 11.31 41.28
C PRO A 898 11.59 10.11 40.95
N GLY A 899 12.03 10.00 39.68
CA GLY A 899 12.86 8.89 39.16
C GLY A 899 12.13 7.95 38.21
N VAL A 900 10.84 8.19 37.94
CA VAL A 900 10.11 7.56 36.83
C VAL A 900 10.18 8.49 35.62
N ALA A 901 10.64 7.99 34.50
CA ALA A 901 10.73 8.76 33.27
C ALA A 901 9.48 8.60 32.40
N VAL A 902 9.17 9.64 31.62
CA VAL A 902 8.03 9.67 30.72
C VAL A 902 8.49 9.83 29.27
N MET A 903 8.16 8.88 28.44
CA MET A 903 8.30 8.90 26.99
C MET A 903 6.95 9.25 26.36
N VAL A 904 6.96 10.17 25.41
CA VAL A 904 5.73 10.58 24.70
C VAL A 904 5.85 10.30 23.20
N GLY A 905 4.71 9.97 22.58
CA GLY A 905 4.59 9.76 21.15
C GLY A 905 3.15 9.91 20.67
N GLY A 906 2.99 9.87 19.35
CA GLY A 906 1.68 9.98 18.69
C GLY A 906 1.73 10.93 17.48
N ALA A 907 0.75 10.83 16.59
CA ALA A 907 0.77 11.54 15.31
C ALA A 907 0.77 13.08 15.42
N VAL A 908 0.34 13.61 16.57
CA VAL A 908 0.25 15.05 16.83
C VAL A 908 1.39 15.58 17.73
N ILE A 909 2.33 14.72 18.13
CA ILE A 909 3.44 15.06 19.01
C ILE A 909 4.70 15.30 18.18
N THR A 910 5.34 16.44 18.39
CA THR A 910 6.65 16.78 17.82
C THR A 910 7.72 16.80 18.90
N GLN A 911 9.00 16.74 18.51
CA GLN A 911 10.13 16.86 19.43
C GLN A 911 10.07 18.14 20.26
N GLU A 912 9.83 19.28 19.60
CA GLU A 912 9.73 20.60 20.26
C GLU A 912 8.59 20.64 21.27
N PHE A 913 7.46 19.99 20.92
CA PHE A 913 6.33 19.91 21.82
C PHE A 913 6.60 19.01 23.04
N ALA A 914 7.22 17.85 22.83
CA ALA A 914 7.61 16.95 23.93
C ALA A 914 8.52 17.67 24.94
N GLU A 915 9.48 18.46 24.46
CA GLU A 915 10.36 19.30 25.30
C GLU A 915 9.56 20.37 26.04
N GLN A 916 8.58 21.01 25.40
CA GLN A 916 7.75 22.05 25.98
C GLN A 916 6.88 21.53 27.15
N ILE A 917 6.31 20.33 27.03
CA ILE A 917 5.48 19.70 28.08
C ILE A 917 6.31 18.99 29.13
N GLY A 918 7.65 19.01 29.01
CA GLY A 918 8.57 18.46 29.99
C GLY A 918 8.67 16.94 29.97
N ALA A 919 8.46 16.30 28.84
CA ALA A 919 8.69 14.87 28.66
C ALA A 919 10.19 14.56 28.71
N ASP A 920 10.55 13.40 29.29
CA ASP A 920 11.96 12.98 29.37
C ASP A 920 12.46 12.46 28.02
N PHE A 921 11.56 11.84 27.25
CA PHE A 921 11.87 11.28 25.94
C PHE A 921 10.75 11.50 24.93
N TYR A 922 11.13 11.65 23.67
CA TYR A 922 10.23 11.68 22.52
C TYR A 922 10.49 10.50 21.59
N ALA A 923 9.42 9.83 21.20
CA ALA A 923 9.46 8.77 20.20
C ALA A 923 8.56 9.14 19.01
N LYS A 924 9.16 9.49 17.89
CA LYS A 924 8.43 9.85 16.67
C LYS A 924 7.59 8.69 16.10
N ASP A 925 7.98 7.46 16.39
CA ASP A 925 7.35 6.23 15.95
C ASP A 925 7.63 5.07 16.93
N ALA A 926 7.05 3.92 16.63
CA ALA A 926 7.16 2.76 17.51
C ALA A 926 8.57 2.17 17.56
N ALA A 927 9.36 2.28 16.49
CA ALA A 927 10.77 1.86 16.50
C ALA A 927 11.64 2.81 17.35
N ALA A 928 11.35 4.11 17.33
CA ALA A 928 12.01 5.06 18.22
C ALA A 928 11.69 4.75 19.69
N SER A 929 10.46 4.30 20.00
CA SER A 929 10.07 3.90 21.36
C SER A 929 10.92 2.73 21.89
N THR A 930 11.22 1.74 21.05
CA THR A 930 12.08 0.62 21.46
C THR A 930 13.52 1.05 21.68
N ARG A 931 14.06 1.94 20.86
CA ARG A 931 15.42 2.50 21.06
C ARG A 931 15.52 3.31 22.36
N VAL A 932 14.53 4.16 22.64
CA VAL A 932 14.47 4.92 23.90
C VAL A 932 14.43 3.96 25.08
N ALA A 933 13.57 2.94 25.06
CA ALA A 933 13.46 1.95 26.12
C ALA A 933 14.78 1.19 26.31
N SER A 934 15.41 0.71 25.24
CA SER A 934 16.69 0.01 25.32
C SER A 934 17.78 0.88 25.95
N THR A 935 17.96 2.12 25.46
CA THR A 935 18.93 3.05 26.04
C THR A 935 18.65 3.32 27.52
N PHE A 936 17.37 3.52 27.89
CA PHE A 936 16.98 3.84 29.27
C PHE A 936 17.25 2.70 30.25
N PHE A 937 17.12 1.46 29.84
CA PHE A 937 17.32 0.29 30.73
C PHE A 937 18.74 -0.28 30.68
N ASP A 938 19.53 0.06 29.67
CA ASP A 938 20.94 -0.33 29.54
C ASP A 938 21.90 0.66 30.22
N ASP A 939 21.50 1.93 30.48
CA ASP A 939 22.17 2.92 31.33
C ASP A 939 21.83 2.70 32.84
#